data_d134b568d7b3bafa6cb4c79b31ae310d
#
_entry.id   d134b568d7b3bafa6cb4c79b31ae310d
#
_cell.length_a   1.000
_cell.length_b   1.000
_cell.length_c   1.000
_cell.angle_alpha   90.00
_cell.angle_beta   90.00
_cell.angle_gamma   90.00
#
_symmetry.space_group_name_H-M   'P 1'
#
loop_
_entity.id
_entity.type
_entity.pdbx_description
1 polymer ?
#
loop_
_entity_poly.entity_id
_entity_poly.type
_entity_poly.pdbx_seq_one_letter_code
_entity_poly.pdbx_strand_id
1 'polypeptide(L)'
;MMSNRLILVDGSSYLFRAYHALPPLTNSKGLNTGAAKGVIGMIRKLVADYDGDQVVVVFDAKGPTFRHEMYADYKANRPPMPDELREQIEPIHAAIKAMGLPLICIGGVEADDVIGTLSVEAASSGREVVISTGDKDMAQLVNDKVTLINTMNNTAMDSAGVVDKFGVPPELIIDLLALMGDKVDNIPGVAGVGEKTATALLQHLGGMTAIYQQLDAVAALPIRGAKSLAGKLELAQAEAVLSYELATIKIDCELGLEVGALNSTPPDNEALIALFRDLEFKNWLEALLDNGLGAMVEAASSEPTEDTLSEDRPPQVVDPLNVVTILDSATLDDWLNRLSAADCFAFDTETTSLNYMVAEIVGVSFAVEAGTAAYVPLAHDYPGAPEQLSRDEVLAQLKPLLEDGSKGKLGQHLKYDANVLMNHGITLRGIREDTMLESYVLDATGSRHDLDTLALKYLGQRTIHFEDIAGKGAKQITFNQVPVEQAAPYAAEDAEVTLRLHALLSARLEAEPSLQQLYRELEVPLVPVLSRIERNGALVCREQLAAQSAELGQRMLALEAKAHELAGGPFNLGSPKQLGEILFNKLELPVLKKTPKGAPSTAEEVLAELALDYPLPAVLMEYRSLSKLKSTYTDKLPGMIDAKTGRVHTSYHQAVTATGRLSSSDPNLQNIPIRTEEGRRIRQAFIAAPGCKIVAADYSQIELRIMAHLSQDPGLLAAFAEGLDVHSATAAEVFAVDIEQVSVDQRRKAKAINFGLIYGMSAFGLAKQLGIGRHEAQEYIDVYFARYPGVADYMARTRALAHETGYVETLKGRRLYLPEINARNRQRQQAAERTAINAPMQGTAADLIKLAMLAVDAWIDSSGVDARLMMQVHDELVFEVADDAVASLSEKVAALMSDIGWLDVPLVVEVGTGDNWDEAH
;
A
#
# COMPACT_ATOMS: atom_id res chain seq x y z
N MET A 1 1.36 -45.76 0.17
CA MET A 1 -0.03 -46.25 0.26
C MET A 1 -0.86 -45.06 -0.16
N MET A 2 -1.78 -45.16 -1.13
CA MET A 2 -2.68 -44.08 -1.44
C MET A 2 -3.49 -43.74 -0.18
N SER A 3 -3.64 -42.48 0.15
CA SER A 3 -4.49 -42.04 1.25
C SER A 3 -5.92 -42.53 1.04
N ASN A 4 -6.58 -42.94 2.12
CA ASN A 4 -7.96 -43.42 2.06
C ASN A 4 -8.99 -42.28 2.11
N ARG A 5 -8.54 -41.01 2.02
CA ARG A 5 -9.39 -39.79 2.16
C ARG A 5 -9.47 -39.04 0.83
N LEU A 6 -10.67 -38.54 0.53
CA LEU A 6 -10.94 -37.65 -0.59
C LEU A 6 -11.36 -36.27 -0.07
N ILE A 7 -10.69 -35.23 -0.52
CA ILE A 7 -11.02 -33.83 -0.21
C ILE A 7 -11.68 -33.21 -1.43
N LEU A 8 -12.95 -32.80 -1.30
CA LEU A 8 -13.72 -32.13 -2.35
C LEU A 8 -13.79 -30.65 -2.01
N VAL A 9 -13.30 -29.79 -2.88
CA VAL A 9 -13.27 -28.34 -2.69
C VAL A 9 -14.35 -27.69 -3.54
N ASP A 10 -15.25 -26.96 -2.90
CA ASP A 10 -16.20 -26.08 -3.56
C ASP A 10 -15.49 -24.79 -4.00
N GLY A 11 -15.01 -24.83 -5.25
CA GLY A 11 -14.25 -23.73 -5.86
C GLY A 11 -15.09 -22.48 -6.09
N SER A 12 -16.38 -22.65 -6.35
CA SER A 12 -17.33 -21.53 -6.52
C SER A 12 -17.54 -20.78 -5.21
N SER A 13 -17.72 -21.49 -4.11
CA SER A 13 -17.80 -20.90 -2.77
C SER A 13 -16.50 -20.16 -2.41
N TYR A 14 -15.33 -20.75 -2.73
CA TYR A 14 -14.03 -20.12 -2.52
C TYR A 14 -13.88 -18.85 -3.34
N LEU A 15 -14.33 -18.85 -4.60
CA LEU A 15 -14.24 -17.70 -5.52
C LEU A 15 -15.00 -16.48 -4.99
N PHE A 16 -16.29 -16.65 -4.66
CA PHE A 16 -17.10 -15.56 -4.13
C PHE A 16 -16.62 -15.09 -2.76
N ARG A 17 -16.20 -16.02 -1.92
CA ARG A 17 -15.64 -15.71 -0.61
C ARG A 17 -14.37 -14.85 -0.71
N ALA A 18 -13.42 -15.25 -1.55
CA ALA A 18 -12.18 -14.51 -1.77
C ALA A 18 -12.45 -13.11 -2.32
N TYR A 19 -13.37 -12.99 -3.26
CA TYR A 19 -13.76 -11.71 -3.85
C TYR A 19 -14.33 -10.71 -2.83
N HIS A 20 -15.13 -11.19 -1.87
CA HIS A 20 -15.73 -10.33 -0.85
C HIS A 20 -14.85 -10.09 0.37
N ALA A 21 -13.89 -10.97 0.66
CA ALA A 21 -13.05 -10.90 1.85
C ALA A 21 -11.78 -10.06 1.65
N LEU A 22 -11.22 -10.05 0.46
CA LEU A 22 -9.98 -9.35 0.15
C LEU A 22 -10.26 -7.96 -0.44
N PRO A 23 -9.39 -6.97 -0.16
CA PRO A 23 -9.43 -5.71 -0.89
C PRO A 23 -9.21 -5.96 -2.39
N PRO A 24 -9.67 -5.09 -3.27
CA PRO A 24 -9.39 -5.20 -4.69
C PRO A 24 -7.88 -5.01 -4.93
N LEU A 25 -7.19 -6.11 -5.15
CA LEU A 25 -5.79 -6.12 -5.58
C LEU A 25 -5.78 -6.12 -7.10
N THR A 26 -4.93 -5.30 -7.69
CA THR A 26 -4.83 -5.14 -9.15
C THR A 26 -3.37 -5.26 -9.54
N ASN A 27 -3.03 -6.01 -10.57
CA ASN A 27 -1.67 -6.07 -11.11
C ASN A 27 -1.38 -4.83 -11.97
N SER A 28 -0.14 -4.66 -12.43
CA SER A 28 0.31 -3.54 -13.24
C SER A 28 -0.42 -3.41 -14.60
N LYS A 29 -1.00 -4.52 -15.09
CA LYS A 29 -1.81 -4.55 -16.32
C LYS A 29 -3.27 -4.14 -16.08
N GLY A 30 -3.66 -3.78 -14.85
CA GLY A 30 -5.02 -3.43 -14.48
C GLY A 30 -5.96 -4.62 -14.25
N LEU A 31 -5.46 -5.86 -14.27
CA LEU A 31 -6.24 -7.05 -13.96
C LEU A 31 -6.45 -7.16 -12.45
N ASN A 32 -7.69 -7.36 -12.01
CA ASN A 32 -7.97 -7.67 -10.62
C ASN A 32 -7.45 -9.07 -10.27
N THR A 33 -6.67 -9.19 -9.20
CA THR A 33 -6.01 -10.44 -8.78
C THR A 33 -6.39 -10.89 -7.37
N GLY A 34 -7.20 -10.11 -6.65
CA GLY A 34 -7.55 -10.36 -5.25
C GLY A 34 -8.27 -11.70 -5.05
N ALA A 35 -9.29 -12.00 -5.88
CA ALA A 35 -9.99 -13.28 -5.80
C ALA A 35 -9.06 -14.45 -6.15
N ALA A 36 -8.22 -14.29 -7.18
CA ALA A 36 -7.23 -15.31 -7.57
C ALA A 36 -6.24 -15.60 -6.42
N LYS A 37 -5.68 -14.56 -5.80
CA LYS A 37 -4.80 -14.70 -4.63
C LYS A 37 -5.50 -15.43 -3.48
N GLY A 38 -6.75 -15.06 -3.19
CA GLY A 38 -7.53 -15.68 -2.11
C GLY A 38 -7.83 -17.15 -2.37
N VAL A 39 -8.33 -17.50 -3.56
CA VAL A 39 -8.69 -18.89 -3.91
C VAL A 39 -7.45 -19.79 -3.91
N ILE A 40 -6.41 -19.37 -4.62
CA ILE A 40 -5.17 -20.16 -4.70
C ILE A 40 -4.53 -20.30 -3.31
N GLY A 41 -4.54 -19.24 -2.48
CA GLY A 41 -4.06 -19.28 -1.10
C GLY A 41 -4.82 -20.28 -0.22
N MET A 42 -6.16 -20.27 -0.30
CA MET A 42 -6.99 -21.24 0.44
C MET A 42 -6.75 -22.67 -0.01
N ILE A 43 -6.62 -22.91 -1.33
CA ILE A 43 -6.34 -24.26 -1.87
C ILE A 43 -4.94 -24.73 -1.43
N ARG A 44 -3.92 -23.87 -1.50
CA ARG A 44 -2.57 -24.18 -1.04
C ARG A 44 -2.55 -24.58 0.43
N LYS A 45 -3.23 -23.81 1.28
CA LYS A 45 -3.36 -24.13 2.70
C LYS A 45 -4.06 -25.47 2.91
N LEU A 46 -5.14 -25.73 2.18
CA LEU A 46 -5.87 -26.99 2.28
C LEU A 46 -5.00 -28.19 1.88
N VAL A 47 -4.23 -28.06 0.79
CA VAL A 47 -3.29 -29.11 0.34
C VAL A 47 -2.21 -29.36 1.41
N ALA A 48 -1.76 -28.32 2.11
CA ALA A 48 -0.83 -28.43 3.21
C ALA A 48 -1.43 -29.14 4.43
N ASP A 49 -2.63 -28.74 4.82
CA ASP A 49 -3.33 -29.27 5.99
C ASP A 49 -3.73 -30.76 5.80
N TYR A 50 -3.83 -31.22 4.54
CA TYR A 50 -4.22 -32.58 4.12
C TYR A 50 -3.17 -33.25 3.23
N ASP A 51 -1.90 -33.08 3.59
CA ASP A 51 -0.77 -33.64 2.82
C ASP A 51 -0.90 -35.17 2.64
N GLY A 52 -0.72 -35.62 1.41
CA GLY A 52 -0.89 -37.03 1.00
C GLY A 52 -2.32 -37.46 0.73
N ASP A 53 -3.34 -36.62 0.96
CA ASP A 53 -4.74 -36.88 0.63
C ASP A 53 -5.04 -36.46 -0.83
N GLN A 54 -6.07 -37.08 -1.42
CA GLN A 54 -6.52 -36.72 -2.77
C GLN A 54 -7.40 -35.50 -2.73
N VAL A 55 -6.96 -34.38 -3.34
CA VAL A 55 -7.72 -33.12 -3.41
C VAL A 55 -8.28 -32.93 -4.80
N VAL A 56 -9.58 -32.61 -4.90
CA VAL A 56 -10.30 -32.36 -6.17
C VAL A 56 -11.06 -31.05 -6.02
N VAL A 57 -10.95 -30.16 -7.00
CA VAL A 57 -11.60 -28.86 -6.98
C VAL A 57 -12.75 -28.83 -7.99
N VAL A 58 -13.92 -28.41 -7.56
CA VAL A 58 -15.15 -28.39 -8.38
C VAL A 58 -15.64 -26.96 -8.52
N PHE A 59 -15.94 -26.53 -9.76
CA PHE A 59 -16.52 -25.24 -10.06
C PHE A 59 -17.83 -25.37 -10.82
N ASP A 60 -18.73 -24.38 -10.66
CA ASP A 60 -19.91 -24.26 -11.50
C ASP A 60 -19.54 -24.02 -12.96
N ALA A 61 -20.22 -24.71 -13.86
CA ALA A 61 -20.10 -24.44 -15.27
C ALA A 61 -20.98 -23.26 -15.69
N LYS A 62 -20.61 -22.64 -16.81
CA LYS A 62 -21.39 -21.55 -17.39
C LYS A 62 -22.67 -22.08 -18.05
N GLY A 63 -23.82 -21.54 -17.69
CA GLY A 63 -25.09 -21.86 -18.31
C GLY A 63 -26.21 -22.21 -17.32
N PRO A 64 -27.43 -22.47 -17.80
CA PRO A 64 -28.52 -22.91 -16.93
C PRO A 64 -28.33 -24.35 -16.46
N THR A 65 -28.86 -24.65 -15.30
CA THR A 65 -28.92 -25.99 -14.71
C THR A 65 -30.35 -26.54 -14.76
N PHE A 66 -30.52 -27.82 -14.47
CA PHE A 66 -31.85 -28.42 -14.43
C PHE A 66 -32.84 -27.72 -13.47
N ARG A 67 -32.33 -27.06 -12.40
CA ARG A 67 -33.16 -26.27 -11.47
C ARG A 67 -33.78 -25.05 -12.13
N HIS A 68 -33.12 -24.44 -13.12
CA HIS A 68 -33.72 -23.35 -13.90
C HIS A 68 -34.85 -23.85 -14.83
N GLU A 69 -34.82 -25.14 -15.25
CA GLU A 69 -35.90 -25.75 -16.01
C GLU A 69 -37.10 -26.09 -15.11
N MET A 70 -36.85 -26.47 -13.86
CA MET A 70 -37.86 -26.75 -12.85
C MET A 70 -38.55 -25.47 -12.34
N TYR A 71 -37.80 -24.39 -12.14
CA TYR A 71 -38.30 -23.14 -11.61
C TYR A 71 -37.61 -21.96 -12.27
N ALA A 72 -38.31 -21.22 -13.11
CA ALA A 72 -37.76 -20.13 -13.93
C ALA A 72 -37.18 -18.97 -13.09
N ASP A 73 -37.72 -18.77 -11.87
CA ASP A 73 -37.27 -17.72 -10.96
C ASP A 73 -36.11 -18.18 -10.04
N TYR A 74 -35.59 -19.39 -10.19
CA TYR A 74 -34.44 -19.91 -9.42
C TYR A 74 -33.22 -19.03 -9.64
N LYS A 75 -32.66 -18.50 -8.54
CA LYS A 75 -31.50 -17.56 -8.53
C LYS A 75 -31.74 -16.27 -9.35
N ALA A 76 -32.97 -15.93 -9.76
CA ALA A 76 -33.25 -14.75 -10.58
C ALA A 76 -32.95 -13.42 -9.86
N ASN A 77 -32.91 -13.40 -8.54
CA ASN A 77 -32.58 -12.24 -7.70
C ASN A 77 -31.06 -12.06 -7.49
N ARG A 78 -30.21 -12.99 -7.93
CA ARG A 78 -28.75 -12.84 -7.85
C ARG A 78 -28.29 -11.81 -8.88
N PRO A 79 -27.49 -10.80 -8.48
CA PRO A 79 -26.87 -9.90 -9.44
C PRO A 79 -25.93 -10.69 -10.36
N PRO A 80 -25.73 -10.26 -11.62
CA PRO A 80 -24.78 -10.89 -12.52
C PRO A 80 -23.38 -10.83 -11.92
N MET A 81 -22.58 -11.86 -12.17
CA MET A 81 -21.18 -11.89 -11.74
C MET A 81 -20.43 -10.67 -12.25
N PRO A 82 -19.75 -9.88 -11.39
CA PRO A 82 -18.95 -8.75 -11.80
C PRO A 82 -17.89 -9.16 -12.84
N ASP A 83 -17.65 -8.31 -13.84
CA ASP A 83 -16.67 -8.60 -14.88
C ASP A 83 -15.26 -8.76 -14.29
N GLU A 84 -14.93 -7.95 -13.29
CA GLU A 84 -13.68 -8.01 -12.52
C GLU A 84 -13.44 -9.38 -11.84
N LEU A 85 -14.50 -10.07 -11.44
CA LEU A 85 -14.41 -11.42 -10.90
C LEU A 85 -14.34 -12.47 -12.02
N ARG A 86 -15.09 -12.26 -13.09
CA ARG A 86 -15.13 -13.16 -14.24
C ARG A 86 -13.75 -13.30 -14.91
N GLU A 87 -12.99 -12.22 -15.00
CA GLU A 87 -11.64 -12.19 -15.60
C GLU A 87 -10.63 -13.02 -14.80
N GLN A 88 -10.87 -13.25 -13.51
CA GLN A 88 -9.98 -14.02 -12.64
C GLN A 88 -10.23 -15.52 -12.67
N ILE A 89 -11.34 -16.01 -13.26
CA ILE A 89 -11.70 -17.45 -13.28
C ILE A 89 -10.66 -18.26 -14.06
N GLU A 90 -10.29 -17.78 -15.25
CA GLU A 90 -9.36 -18.51 -16.11
C GLU A 90 -7.95 -18.62 -15.48
N PRO A 91 -7.35 -17.54 -14.95
CA PRO A 91 -6.12 -17.64 -14.17
C PRO A 91 -6.20 -18.58 -12.96
N ILE A 92 -7.31 -18.57 -12.23
CA ILE A 92 -7.53 -19.50 -11.10
C ILE A 92 -7.53 -20.94 -11.57
N HIS A 93 -8.28 -21.24 -12.62
CA HIS A 93 -8.33 -22.59 -13.20
C HIS A 93 -6.97 -23.04 -13.72
N ALA A 94 -6.23 -22.14 -14.37
CA ALA A 94 -4.86 -22.42 -14.83
C ALA A 94 -3.92 -22.75 -13.67
N ALA A 95 -3.99 -21.98 -12.57
CA ALA A 95 -3.17 -22.23 -11.39
C ALA A 95 -3.48 -23.59 -10.75
N ILE A 96 -4.75 -23.92 -10.56
CA ILE A 96 -5.17 -25.19 -9.98
C ILE A 96 -4.67 -26.39 -10.82
N LYS A 97 -4.80 -26.32 -12.15
CA LYS A 97 -4.28 -27.33 -13.06
C LYS A 97 -2.76 -27.42 -13.01
N ALA A 98 -2.07 -26.28 -13.00
CA ALA A 98 -0.62 -26.25 -12.89
C ALA A 98 -0.10 -26.74 -11.52
N MET A 99 -0.91 -26.63 -10.46
CA MET A 99 -0.64 -27.28 -9.16
C MET A 99 -0.80 -28.80 -9.22
N GLY A 100 -1.22 -29.35 -10.34
CA GLY A 100 -1.43 -30.78 -10.55
C GLY A 100 -2.76 -31.30 -9.94
N LEU A 101 -3.68 -30.42 -9.56
CA LEU A 101 -4.94 -30.79 -8.94
C LEU A 101 -6.04 -31.04 -10.00
N PRO A 102 -6.82 -32.10 -9.88
CA PRO A 102 -8.03 -32.31 -10.70
C PRO A 102 -9.02 -31.17 -10.53
N LEU A 103 -9.42 -30.57 -11.64
CA LEU A 103 -10.43 -29.49 -11.68
C LEU A 103 -11.60 -29.96 -12.51
N ILE A 104 -12.79 -29.96 -11.90
CA ILE A 104 -14.04 -30.42 -12.51
C ILE A 104 -14.98 -29.24 -12.71
N CYS A 105 -15.59 -29.16 -13.91
CA CYS A 105 -16.57 -28.16 -14.26
C CYS A 105 -17.53 -28.78 -15.28
N ILE A 106 -18.74 -29.16 -14.85
CA ILE A 106 -19.71 -29.93 -15.65
C ILE A 106 -20.97 -29.09 -15.94
N GLY A 107 -21.34 -28.95 -17.21
CA GLY A 107 -22.51 -28.17 -17.62
C GLY A 107 -23.84 -28.88 -17.30
N GLY A 108 -24.88 -28.07 -17.03
CA GLY A 108 -26.25 -28.58 -16.78
C GLY A 108 -26.53 -28.96 -15.32
N VAL A 109 -25.51 -29.04 -14.48
CA VAL A 109 -25.58 -29.31 -13.02
C VAL A 109 -24.79 -28.26 -12.26
N GLU A 110 -25.03 -28.14 -10.97
CA GLU A 110 -24.26 -27.24 -10.09
C GLU A 110 -23.07 -27.96 -9.47
N ALA A 111 -22.08 -27.20 -9.01
CA ALA A 111 -20.91 -27.75 -8.32
C ALA A 111 -21.33 -28.63 -7.14
N ASP A 112 -22.40 -28.25 -6.45
CA ASP A 112 -22.94 -28.98 -5.31
C ASP A 112 -23.41 -30.39 -5.70
N ASP A 113 -24.04 -30.53 -6.87
CA ASP A 113 -24.50 -31.82 -7.38
C ASP A 113 -23.34 -32.73 -7.77
N VAL A 114 -22.28 -32.14 -8.35
CA VAL A 114 -21.05 -32.86 -8.68
C VAL A 114 -20.34 -33.34 -7.40
N ILE A 115 -20.21 -32.42 -6.40
CA ILE A 115 -19.62 -32.78 -5.09
C ILE A 115 -20.47 -33.84 -4.39
N GLY A 116 -21.80 -33.69 -4.39
CA GLY A 116 -22.71 -34.68 -3.82
C GLY A 116 -22.53 -36.06 -4.44
N THR A 117 -22.51 -36.15 -5.77
CA THR A 117 -22.31 -37.40 -6.51
C THR A 117 -20.96 -38.07 -6.19
N LEU A 118 -19.88 -37.30 -6.27
CA LEU A 118 -18.54 -37.80 -5.96
C LEU A 118 -18.40 -38.24 -4.50
N SER A 119 -19.04 -37.51 -3.56
CA SER A 119 -18.99 -37.84 -2.12
C SER A 119 -19.66 -39.19 -1.84
N VAL A 120 -20.80 -39.46 -2.47
CA VAL A 120 -21.54 -40.72 -2.32
C VAL A 120 -20.76 -41.88 -2.97
N GLU A 121 -20.21 -41.68 -4.15
CA GLU A 121 -19.38 -42.69 -4.84
C GLU A 121 -18.15 -43.08 -3.99
N ALA A 122 -17.43 -42.04 -3.47
CA ALA A 122 -16.24 -42.27 -2.62
C ALA A 122 -16.62 -42.97 -1.30
N ALA A 123 -17.67 -42.49 -0.60
CA ALA A 123 -18.12 -43.08 0.65
C ALA A 123 -18.59 -44.54 0.46
N SER A 124 -19.27 -44.84 -0.65
CA SER A 124 -19.70 -46.20 -0.99
C SER A 124 -18.53 -47.15 -1.27
N SER A 125 -17.39 -46.61 -1.74
CA SER A 125 -16.13 -47.39 -1.89
C SER A 125 -15.36 -47.56 -0.60
N GLY A 126 -15.87 -47.04 0.55
CA GLY A 126 -15.28 -47.13 1.89
C GLY A 126 -14.30 -46.01 2.23
N ARG A 127 -14.17 -45.00 1.39
CA ARG A 127 -13.27 -43.86 1.65
C ARG A 127 -13.92 -42.84 2.60
N GLU A 128 -13.09 -42.15 3.36
CA GLU A 128 -13.49 -40.94 4.06
C GLU A 128 -13.53 -39.75 3.09
N VAL A 129 -14.51 -38.87 3.23
CA VAL A 129 -14.70 -37.69 2.40
C VAL A 129 -14.75 -36.45 3.27
N VAL A 130 -13.99 -35.42 2.88
CA VAL A 130 -14.04 -34.11 3.49
C VAL A 130 -14.48 -33.11 2.41
N ILE A 131 -15.59 -32.43 2.62
CA ILE A 131 -16.09 -31.39 1.71
C ILE A 131 -15.68 -30.03 2.29
N SER A 132 -14.86 -29.29 1.57
CA SER A 132 -14.43 -27.94 1.96
C SER A 132 -15.30 -26.89 1.29
N THR A 133 -16.24 -26.33 2.06
CA THR A 133 -17.21 -25.36 1.56
C THR A 133 -17.61 -24.35 2.64
N GLY A 134 -18.17 -23.22 2.23
CA GLY A 134 -18.89 -22.27 3.08
C GLY A 134 -20.41 -22.41 2.99
N ASP A 135 -20.88 -23.27 2.09
CA ASP A 135 -22.32 -23.44 1.86
C ASP A 135 -22.96 -24.31 2.94
N LYS A 136 -24.06 -23.79 3.49
CA LYS A 136 -24.86 -24.46 4.54
C LYS A 136 -25.65 -25.66 3.98
N ASP A 137 -25.98 -25.62 2.70
CA ASP A 137 -26.86 -26.60 2.05
C ASP A 137 -26.17 -27.96 1.89
N MET A 138 -24.83 -27.94 1.82
CA MET A 138 -23.98 -29.15 1.83
C MET A 138 -24.09 -29.97 3.12
N ALA A 139 -24.68 -29.41 4.21
CA ALA A 139 -24.89 -30.15 5.46
C ALA A 139 -25.78 -31.39 5.31
N GLN A 140 -26.62 -31.44 4.24
CA GLN A 140 -27.42 -32.61 3.86
C GLN A 140 -26.60 -33.84 3.44
N LEU A 141 -25.32 -33.64 3.06
CA LEU A 141 -24.42 -34.71 2.61
C LEU A 141 -23.66 -35.36 3.77
N VAL A 142 -23.69 -34.76 4.95
CA VAL A 142 -22.90 -35.23 6.13
C VAL A 142 -23.44 -36.58 6.63
N ASN A 143 -22.52 -37.51 6.88
CA ASN A 143 -22.80 -38.82 7.44
C ASN A 143 -21.55 -39.40 8.09
N ASP A 144 -21.56 -40.68 8.48
CA ASP A 144 -20.41 -41.35 9.13
C ASP A 144 -19.09 -41.32 8.33
N LYS A 145 -19.14 -41.08 7.01
CA LYS A 145 -18.00 -41.03 6.10
C LYS A 145 -17.74 -39.68 5.49
N VAL A 146 -18.70 -38.76 5.55
CA VAL A 146 -18.65 -37.45 4.92
C VAL A 146 -18.70 -36.36 6.00
N THR A 147 -17.68 -35.50 6.04
CA THR A 147 -17.55 -34.38 6.99
C THR A 147 -17.37 -33.08 6.21
N LEU A 148 -18.00 -31.99 6.68
CA LEU A 148 -17.74 -30.65 6.12
C LEU A 148 -16.62 -29.96 6.90
N ILE A 149 -15.84 -29.14 6.19
CA ILE A 149 -14.90 -28.21 6.81
C ILE A 149 -15.11 -26.80 6.28
N ASN A 150 -14.95 -25.82 7.19
CA ASN A 150 -14.86 -24.43 6.83
C ASN A 150 -13.46 -23.92 7.16
N THR A 151 -12.66 -23.69 6.13
CA THR A 151 -11.25 -23.29 6.26
C THR A 151 -11.01 -21.88 6.83
N MET A 152 -12.07 -21.04 6.95
CA MET A 152 -11.91 -19.69 7.54
C MET A 152 -11.82 -19.70 9.08
N ASN A 153 -12.59 -20.53 9.72
CA ASN A 153 -12.65 -20.64 11.18
C ASN A 153 -12.12 -21.99 11.70
N ASN A 154 -11.59 -22.79 10.80
CA ASN A 154 -11.02 -24.13 11.08
C ASN A 154 -12.03 -25.03 11.82
N THR A 155 -13.32 -24.93 11.48
CA THR A 155 -14.36 -25.76 12.08
C THR A 155 -14.67 -26.95 11.18
N ALA A 156 -14.60 -28.14 11.76
CA ALA A 156 -15.13 -29.36 11.14
C ALA A 156 -16.56 -29.58 11.64
N MET A 157 -17.43 -30.09 10.76
CA MET A 157 -18.85 -30.34 11.04
C MET A 157 -19.17 -31.77 10.62
N ASP A 158 -19.27 -32.65 11.60
CA ASP A 158 -19.82 -33.98 11.49
C ASP A 158 -21.33 -33.99 11.79
N SER A 159 -21.97 -35.16 11.89
CA SER A 159 -23.41 -35.26 12.17
C SER A 159 -23.81 -34.58 13.49
N ALA A 160 -22.97 -34.60 14.51
CA ALA A 160 -23.22 -33.91 15.78
C ALA A 160 -23.10 -32.38 15.58
N GLY A 161 -22.11 -31.91 14.85
CA GLY A 161 -21.92 -30.50 14.52
C GLY A 161 -23.06 -29.92 13.65
N VAL A 162 -23.70 -30.75 12.81
CA VAL A 162 -24.91 -30.34 12.07
C VAL A 162 -26.07 -30.13 13.03
N VAL A 163 -26.29 -31.07 13.98
CA VAL A 163 -27.34 -30.94 14.99
C VAL A 163 -27.13 -29.70 15.88
N ASP A 164 -25.90 -29.47 16.33
CA ASP A 164 -25.56 -28.30 17.16
C ASP A 164 -25.83 -26.98 16.42
N LYS A 165 -25.56 -26.93 15.13
CA LYS A 165 -25.68 -25.70 14.33
C LYS A 165 -27.10 -25.44 13.83
N PHE A 166 -27.80 -26.46 13.33
CA PHE A 166 -29.10 -26.32 12.67
C PHE A 166 -30.27 -26.81 13.53
N GLY A 167 -29.99 -27.50 14.63
CA GLY A 167 -31.00 -28.06 15.53
C GLY A 167 -31.70 -29.29 14.98
N VAL A 168 -31.26 -29.81 13.83
CA VAL A 168 -31.80 -31.01 13.18
C VAL A 168 -30.66 -31.88 12.66
N PRO A 169 -30.83 -33.21 12.53
CA PRO A 169 -29.80 -34.08 11.97
C PRO A 169 -29.66 -33.88 10.45
N PRO A 170 -28.54 -34.34 9.83
CA PRO A 170 -28.31 -34.17 8.38
C PRO A 170 -29.44 -34.61 7.48
N GLU A 171 -30.13 -35.66 7.82
CA GLU A 171 -31.26 -36.23 7.05
C GLU A 171 -32.47 -35.30 6.97
N LEU A 172 -32.56 -34.32 7.86
CA LEU A 172 -33.67 -33.35 7.90
C LEU A 172 -33.26 -31.96 7.41
N ILE A 173 -32.03 -31.76 6.90
CA ILE A 173 -31.59 -30.48 6.38
C ILE A 173 -32.36 -30.06 5.14
N ILE A 174 -32.67 -31.01 4.24
CA ILE A 174 -33.49 -30.72 3.05
C ILE A 174 -34.90 -30.27 3.48
N ASP A 175 -35.50 -30.96 4.44
CA ASP A 175 -36.81 -30.59 5.00
C ASP A 175 -36.80 -29.20 5.65
N LEU A 176 -35.70 -28.87 6.36
CA LEU A 176 -35.53 -27.56 6.97
C LEU A 176 -35.49 -26.46 5.90
N LEU A 177 -34.67 -26.64 4.86
CA LEU A 177 -34.59 -25.71 3.74
C LEU A 177 -35.89 -25.60 2.95
N ALA A 178 -36.57 -26.71 2.72
CA ALA A 178 -37.86 -26.73 2.05
C ALA A 178 -38.94 -25.95 2.78
N LEU A 179 -38.97 -26.03 4.12
CA LEU A 179 -39.93 -25.32 4.95
C LEU A 179 -39.63 -23.83 5.08
N MET A 180 -38.34 -23.47 5.30
CA MET A 180 -37.97 -22.07 5.51
C MET A 180 -37.73 -21.27 4.23
N GLY A 181 -37.46 -21.97 3.12
CA GLY A 181 -37.00 -21.38 1.87
C GLY A 181 -35.58 -20.81 1.92
N ASP A 182 -35.08 -20.37 0.79
CA ASP A 182 -33.81 -19.63 0.70
C ASP A 182 -33.94 -18.35 -0.13
N LYS A 183 -33.71 -17.21 0.49
CA LYS A 183 -33.80 -15.90 -0.17
C LYS A 183 -32.66 -15.67 -1.16
N VAL A 184 -31.51 -16.30 -0.95
CA VAL A 184 -30.32 -16.13 -1.80
C VAL A 184 -30.54 -16.84 -3.13
N ASP A 185 -31.11 -18.04 -3.09
CA ASP A 185 -31.39 -18.88 -4.25
C ASP A 185 -32.82 -18.73 -4.78
N ASN A 186 -33.58 -17.85 -4.13
CA ASN A 186 -35.00 -17.60 -4.47
C ASN A 186 -35.88 -18.85 -4.36
N ILE A 187 -35.59 -19.70 -3.37
CA ILE A 187 -36.39 -20.88 -3.04
C ILE A 187 -37.55 -20.41 -2.18
N PRO A 188 -38.85 -20.65 -2.58
CA PRO A 188 -39.99 -19.99 -1.96
C PRO A 188 -40.21 -20.36 -0.48
N GLY A 189 -40.09 -21.60 -0.12
CA GLY A 189 -40.43 -22.10 1.20
C GLY A 189 -41.89 -21.96 1.53
N VAL A 190 -42.26 -22.11 2.81
CA VAL A 190 -43.64 -21.90 3.31
C VAL A 190 -43.77 -20.48 3.87
N ALA A 191 -44.65 -19.67 3.34
CA ALA A 191 -44.81 -18.27 3.72
C ALA A 191 -45.08 -18.08 5.23
N GLY A 192 -44.13 -17.38 5.92
CA GLY A 192 -44.18 -17.12 7.34
C GLY A 192 -43.64 -18.24 8.24
N VAL A 193 -42.98 -19.26 7.65
CA VAL A 193 -42.19 -20.25 8.35
C VAL A 193 -40.72 -19.84 8.23
N GLY A 194 -40.09 -19.45 9.33
CA GLY A 194 -38.67 -19.18 9.40
C GLY A 194 -37.94 -20.30 10.12
N GLU A 195 -36.58 -20.19 10.17
CA GLU A 195 -35.69 -21.22 10.72
C GLU A 195 -36.20 -21.82 12.07
N LYS A 196 -36.47 -20.98 13.07
CA LYS A 196 -36.92 -21.43 14.40
C LYS A 196 -38.23 -22.24 14.35
N THR A 197 -39.16 -21.86 13.45
CA THR A 197 -40.44 -22.53 13.30
C THR A 197 -40.27 -23.85 12.57
N ALA A 198 -39.45 -23.87 11.49
CA ALA A 198 -39.14 -25.08 10.73
C ALA A 198 -38.40 -26.08 11.62
N THR A 199 -37.36 -25.66 12.34
CA THR A 199 -36.61 -26.53 13.29
C THR A 199 -37.53 -27.14 14.33
N ALA A 200 -38.43 -26.36 14.94
CA ALA A 200 -39.35 -26.87 15.96
C ALA A 200 -40.37 -27.86 15.35
N LEU A 201 -40.87 -27.61 14.13
CA LEU A 201 -41.74 -28.58 13.43
C LEU A 201 -41.04 -29.92 13.20
N LEU A 202 -39.80 -29.89 12.71
CA LEU A 202 -39.00 -31.07 12.43
C LEU A 202 -38.61 -31.84 13.68
N GLN A 203 -38.25 -31.15 14.76
CA GLN A 203 -37.95 -31.78 16.04
C GLN A 203 -39.11 -32.48 16.72
N HIS A 204 -40.34 -31.97 16.52
CA HIS A 204 -41.52 -32.54 17.16
C HIS A 204 -42.28 -33.54 16.30
N LEU A 205 -42.31 -33.37 14.98
CA LEU A 205 -43.13 -34.17 14.07
C LEU A 205 -42.32 -34.99 13.06
N GLY A 206 -41.00 -34.77 12.98
CA GLY A 206 -40.14 -35.44 11.99
C GLY A 206 -40.11 -34.70 10.64
N GLY A 207 -39.70 -35.37 9.57
CA GLY A 207 -39.59 -34.80 8.24
C GLY A 207 -40.89 -34.24 7.65
N MET A 208 -40.76 -33.49 6.55
CA MET A 208 -41.85 -32.79 5.87
C MET A 208 -43.03 -33.71 5.56
N THR A 209 -42.81 -34.95 5.09
CA THR A 209 -43.85 -35.96 4.85
C THR A 209 -44.64 -36.24 6.13
N ALA A 210 -44.02 -36.42 7.25
CA ALA A 210 -44.65 -36.64 8.55
C ALA A 210 -45.43 -35.43 9.05
N ILE A 211 -44.92 -34.22 8.82
CA ILE A 211 -45.59 -32.97 9.15
C ILE A 211 -46.93 -32.86 8.36
N TYR A 212 -46.92 -33.11 7.07
CA TYR A 212 -48.14 -33.04 6.23
C TYR A 212 -49.15 -34.16 6.52
N GLN A 213 -48.71 -35.29 7.05
CA GLN A 213 -49.61 -36.36 7.54
C GLN A 213 -50.23 -36.04 8.91
N GLN A 214 -49.66 -35.09 9.65
CA GLN A 214 -50.05 -34.77 11.03
C GLN A 214 -50.38 -33.29 11.21
N LEU A 215 -50.95 -32.63 10.21
CA LEU A 215 -51.29 -31.19 10.22
C LEU A 215 -52.13 -30.78 11.46
N ASP A 216 -53.01 -31.64 11.92
CA ASP A 216 -53.82 -31.41 13.10
C ASP A 216 -52.99 -31.31 14.38
N ALA A 217 -51.84 -32.03 14.45
CA ALA A 217 -50.96 -31.99 15.59
C ALA A 217 -50.15 -30.69 15.65
N VAL A 218 -49.94 -30.00 14.54
CA VAL A 218 -49.20 -28.71 14.45
C VAL A 218 -49.85 -27.66 15.36
N ALA A 219 -51.18 -27.61 15.46
CA ALA A 219 -51.90 -26.61 16.27
C ALA A 219 -51.67 -26.78 17.80
N ALA A 220 -51.20 -27.96 18.25
CA ALA A 220 -50.93 -28.30 19.62
C ALA A 220 -49.45 -28.07 20.02
N LEU A 221 -48.56 -27.76 19.06
CA LEU A 221 -47.14 -27.55 19.35
C LEU A 221 -46.88 -26.24 20.10
N PRO A 222 -45.84 -26.20 20.95
CA PRO A 222 -45.44 -25.00 21.69
C PRO A 222 -44.75 -23.98 20.82
N ILE A 223 -45.31 -23.67 19.65
CA ILE A 223 -44.81 -22.77 18.64
C ILE A 223 -45.69 -21.52 18.57
N ARG A 224 -45.07 -20.32 18.49
CA ARG A 224 -45.82 -19.08 18.35
C ARG A 224 -46.62 -19.06 17.05
N GLY A 225 -47.93 -18.97 17.17
CA GLY A 225 -48.85 -18.96 16.03
C GLY A 225 -49.26 -20.37 15.51
N ALA A 226 -49.00 -21.44 16.28
CA ALA A 226 -49.29 -22.83 15.91
C ALA A 226 -50.71 -23.06 15.33
N LYS A 227 -51.73 -22.40 15.91
CA LYS A 227 -53.12 -22.52 15.48
C LYS A 227 -53.37 -22.09 14.04
N SER A 228 -52.62 -21.15 13.50
CA SER A 228 -52.76 -20.69 12.09
C SER A 228 -51.70 -21.34 11.17
N LEU A 229 -50.73 -22.05 11.75
CA LEU A 229 -49.61 -22.62 10.99
C LEU A 229 -50.04 -23.84 10.16
N ALA A 230 -50.92 -24.69 10.69
CA ALA A 230 -51.43 -25.84 9.95
C ALA A 230 -52.10 -25.42 8.63
N GLY A 231 -52.99 -24.41 8.65
CA GLY A 231 -53.63 -23.91 7.42
C GLY A 231 -52.64 -23.25 6.44
N LYS A 232 -51.55 -22.65 6.93
CA LYS A 232 -50.50 -22.12 6.05
C LYS A 232 -49.70 -23.24 5.38
N LEU A 233 -49.37 -24.28 6.12
CA LEU A 233 -48.66 -25.44 5.59
C LEU A 233 -49.53 -26.12 4.51
N GLU A 234 -50.85 -26.34 4.80
CA GLU A 234 -51.79 -26.94 3.85
C GLU A 234 -51.86 -26.13 2.54
N LEU A 235 -51.98 -24.81 2.63
CA LEU A 235 -52.07 -23.93 1.45
C LEU A 235 -50.76 -23.88 0.64
N ALA A 236 -49.62 -23.98 1.28
CA ALA A 236 -48.28 -23.87 0.67
C ALA A 236 -47.66 -25.26 0.37
N GLN A 237 -48.44 -26.34 0.38
CA GLN A 237 -47.90 -27.70 0.18
C GLN A 237 -47.15 -27.85 -1.16
N ALA A 238 -47.69 -27.30 -2.24
CA ALA A 238 -47.03 -27.36 -3.56
C ALA A 238 -45.72 -26.60 -3.60
N GLU A 239 -45.66 -25.41 -2.94
CA GLU A 239 -44.44 -24.61 -2.84
C GLU A 239 -43.37 -25.28 -1.95
N ALA A 240 -43.80 -25.97 -0.87
CA ALA A 240 -42.90 -26.73 -0.03
C ALA A 240 -42.30 -27.95 -0.77
N VAL A 241 -43.09 -28.65 -1.59
CA VAL A 241 -42.60 -29.75 -2.43
C VAL A 241 -41.62 -29.24 -3.48
N LEU A 242 -41.92 -28.14 -4.17
CA LEU A 242 -40.99 -27.51 -5.11
C LEU A 242 -39.71 -27.07 -4.42
N SER A 243 -39.84 -26.48 -3.23
CA SER A 243 -38.68 -26.06 -2.46
C SER A 243 -37.82 -27.24 -2.00
N TYR A 244 -38.40 -28.37 -1.69
CA TYR A 244 -37.71 -29.61 -1.36
C TYR A 244 -36.88 -30.11 -2.55
N GLU A 245 -37.50 -30.15 -3.76
CA GLU A 245 -36.82 -30.56 -4.99
C GLU A 245 -35.68 -29.61 -5.36
N LEU A 246 -35.86 -28.28 -5.22
CA LEU A 246 -34.84 -27.27 -5.50
C LEU A 246 -33.68 -27.31 -4.50
N ALA A 247 -33.96 -27.56 -3.20
CA ALA A 247 -32.94 -27.61 -2.15
C ALA A 247 -32.20 -28.96 -2.13
N THR A 248 -32.70 -29.99 -2.78
CA THR A 248 -32.05 -31.32 -2.82
C THR A 248 -30.83 -31.30 -3.73
N ILE A 249 -29.67 -31.65 -3.18
CA ILE A 249 -28.45 -31.89 -3.95
C ILE A 249 -28.59 -33.23 -4.67
N LYS A 250 -28.40 -33.23 -5.99
CA LYS A 250 -28.46 -34.43 -6.80
C LYS A 250 -27.16 -35.24 -6.63
N ILE A 251 -27.30 -36.51 -6.26
CA ILE A 251 -26.17 -37.39 -5.88
C ILE A 251 -25.93 -38.54 -6.89
N ASP A 252 -26.60 -38.48 -8.03
CA ASP A 252 -26.59 -39.53 -9.08
C ASP A 252 -26.39 -38.92 -10.48
N CYS A 253 -25.62 -37.83 -10.57
CA CYS A 253 -25.31 -37.18 -11.83
C CYS A 253 -24.42 -38.05 -12.73
N GLU A 254 -24.72 -38.08 -14.04
CA GLU A 254 -23.83 -38.67 -15.03
C GLU A 254 -22.60 -37.77 -15.27
N LEU A 255 -21.52 -37.95 -14.50
CA LEU A 255 -20.36 -37.10 -14.56
C LEU A 255 -19.40 -37.46 -15.70
N GLY A 256 -19.51 -38.64 -16.28
CA GLY A 256 -18.59 -39.13 -17.32
C GLY A 256 -17.18 -39.39 -16.84
N LEU A 257 -16.95 -39.43 -15.52
CA LEU A 257 -15.69 -39.70 -14.85
C LEU A 257 -15.92 -40.50 -13.56
N GLU A 258 -14.94 -41.26 -13.14
CA GLU A 258 -14.98 -42.07 -11.91
C GLU A 258 -14.02 -41.46 -10.86
N VAL A 259 -14.40 -41.50 -9.58
CA VAL A 259 -13.55 -41.00 -8.46
C VAL A 259 -12.14 -41.63 -8.49
N GLY A 260 -12.02 -42.89 -8.88
CA GLY A 260 -10.74 -43.59 -8.99
C GLY A 260 -9.81 -43.06 -10.09
N ALA A 261 -10.33 -42.30 -11.06
CA ALA A 261 -9.54 -41.71 -12.15
C ALA A 261 -9.04 -40.27 -11.82
N LEU A 262 -9.52 -39.68 -10.74
CA LEU A 262 -9.20 -38.31 -10.35
C LEU A 262 -7.84 -38.23 -9.59
N ASN A 263 -6.75 -38.57 -10.26
CA ASN A 263 -5.43 -38.55 -9.65
C ASN A 263 -4.75 -37.19 -9.82
N SER A 264 -4.10 -36.68 -8.76
CA SER A 264 -3.21 -35.54 -8.85
C SER A 264 -1.99 -35.89 -9.72
N THR A 265 -1.52 -34.91 -10.49
CA THR A 265 -0.31 -35.04 -11.31
C THR A 265 0.83 -34.24 -10.65
N PRO A 266 2.10 -34.49 -10.99
CA PRO A 266 3.18 -33.60 -10.54
C PRO A 266 2.88 -32.17 -10.96
N PRO A 267 3.20 -31.18 -10.09
CA PRO A 267 3.01 -29.77 -10.42
C PRO A 267 3.84 -29.33 -11.62
N ASP A 268 3.27 -28.49 -12.44
CA ASP A 268 3.97 -27.79 -13.52
C ASP A 268 4.52 -26.46 -12.97
N ASN A 269 5.75 -26.51 -12.47
CA ASN A 269 6.39 -25.35 -11.87
C ASN A 269 6.66 -24.24 -12.89
N GLU A 270 6.94 -24.55 -14.16
CA GLU A 270 7.17 -23.53 -15.19
C GLU A 270 5.88 -22.76 -15.48
N ALA A 271 4.75 -23.46 -15.61
CA ALA A 271 3.45 -22.81 -15.77
C ALA A 271 3.04 -21.97 -14.54
N LEU A 272 3.34 -22.45 -13.32
CA LEU A 272 3.07 -21.71 -12.09
C LEU A 272 3.95 -20.47 -11.98
N ILE A 273 5.24 -20.55 -12.32
CA ILE A 273 6.16 -19.40 -12.35
C ILE A 273 5.65 -18.34 -13.33
N ALA A 274 5.29 -18.75 -14.56
CA ALA A 274 4.75 -17.84 -15.55
C ALA A 274 3.46 -17.17 -15.08
N LEU A 275 2.55 -17.95 -14.48
CA LEU A 275 1.26 -17.48 -14.01
C LEU A 275 1.39 -16.55 -12.80
N PHE A 276 2.21 -16.89 -11.79
CA PHE A 276 2.42 -16.04 -10.62
C PHE A 276 3.18 -14.77 -10.93
N ARG A 277 4.04 -14.79 -11.96
CA ARG A 277 4.64 -13.59 -12.52
C ARG A 277 3.59 -12.71 -13.18
N ASP A 278 2.70 -13.28 -14.00
CA ASP A 278 1.64 -12.53 -14.68
C ASP A 278 0.59 -11.98 -13.69
N LEU A 279 0.27 -12.72 -12.64
CA LEU A 279 -0.62 -12.29 -11.57
C LEU A 279 0.09 -11.45 -10.50
N GLU A 280 1.43 -11.34 -10.57
CA GLU A 280 2.26 -10.58 -9.65
C GLU A 280 2.18 -11.06 -8.19
N PHE A 281 2.13 -12.37 -7.99
CA PHE A 281 2.14 -13.01 -6.67
C PHE A 281 3.57 -13.25 -6.19
N LYS A 282 4.23 -12.16 -5.83
CA LYS A 282 5.67 -12.08 -5.53
C LYS A 282 6.13 -13.15 -4.53
N ASN A 283 5.54 -13.20 -3.34
CA ASN A 283 5.93 -14.16 -2.30
C ASN A 283 5.77 -15.63 -2.74
N TRP A 284 4.78 -15.90 -3.58
CA TRP A 284 4.54 -17.23 -4.09
C TRP A 284 5.48 -17.58 -5.24
N LEU A 285 5.85 -16.59 -6.04
CA LEU A 285 6.85 -16.73 -7.09
C LEU A 285 8.23 -17.03 -6.46
N GLU A 286 8.61 -16.28 -5.43
CA GLU A 286 9.84 -16.49 -4.65
C GLU A 286 9.89 -17.89 -4.05
N ALA A 287 8.86 -18.30 -3.31
CA ALA A 287 8.78 -19.61 -2.71
C ALA A 287 8.86 -20.77 -3.74
N LEU A 288 8.32 -20.53 -4.93
CA LEU A 288 8.33 -21.55 -6.00
C LEU A 288 9.70 -21.65 -6.68
N LEU A 289 10.41 -20.52 -6.84
CA LEU A 289 11.77 -20.48 -7.40
C LEU A 289 12.79 -21.17 -6.48
N ASP A 290 12.59 -21.07 -5.15
CA ASP A 290 13.55 -21.62 -4.17
C ASP A 290 13.52 -23.15 -4.06
N ASN A 291 12.33 -23.73 -3.96
CA ASN A 291 12.19 -25.14 -3.54
C ASN A 291 11.07 -25.93 -4.27
N GLY A 292 10.48 -25.38 -5.32
CA GLY A 292 9.32 -25.98 -5.98
C GLY A 292 8.05 -25.95 -5.12
N LEU A 293 6.99 -26.62 -5.58
CA LEU A 293 5.68 -26.57 -4.92
C LEU A 293 5.69 -27.12 -3.47
N GLY A 294 6.62 -28.02 -3.12
CA GLY A 294 6.72 -28.62 -1.78
C GLY A 294 6.96 -27.58 -0.68
N ALA A 295 7.82 -26.58 -0.93
CA ALA A 295 8.10 -25.53 0.06
C ALA A 295 7.04 -24.41 0.06
N MET A 296 6.28 -24.25 -1.03
CA MET A 296 5.12 -23.36 -1.04
C MET A 296 4.06 -23.75 -0.01
N VAL A 297 4.01 -25.02 0.35
CA VAL A 297 3.05 -25.57 1.31
C VAL A 297 3.44 -25.20 2.74
N GLU A 298 4.74 -25.14 3.08
CA GLU A 298 5.22 -24.75 4.42
C GLU A 298 5.12 -23.24 4.69
N ALA A 299 5.27 -22.38 3.66
CA ALA A 299 5.20 -20.94 3.77
C ALA A 299 3.78 -20.38 3.94
N ALA A 300 2.73 -21.20 3.85
CA ALA A 300 1.34 -20.74 4.00
C ALA A 300 0.92 -20.37 5.44
N SER A 301 1.83 -20.52 6.41
CA SER A 301 1.55 -20.26 7.84
C SER A 301 1.96 -18.86 8.34
N SER A 302 2.54 -17.97 7.49
CA SER A 302 2.93 -16.61 7.89
C SER A 302 2.74 -15.59 6.75
N GLU A 303 1.79 -14.68 6.92
CA GLU A 303 1.58 -13.47 6.07
C GLU A 303 2.03 -12.20 6.79
N PRO A 304 2.11 -10.97 6.16
CA PRO A 304 1.50 -10.50 4.92
C PRO A 304 2.30 -9.52 4.00
N THR A 305 1.78 -9.29 2.84
CA THR A 305 1.57 -8.13 1.94
C THR A 305 2.68 -7.54 1.09
N GLU A 306 2.37 -7.56 -0.22
CA GLU A 306 2.43 -6.62 -1.34
C GLU A 306 3.82 -6.21 -1.87
N ASP A 307 4.10 -6.08 -3.13
CA ASP A 307 3.43 -5.68 -4.34
C ASP A 307 4.27 -5.96 -5.61
N THR A 308 3.62 -6.16 -6.68
CA THR A 308 3.77 -6.10 -8.14
C THR A 308 5.10 -5.86 -8.87
N LEU A 309 5.44 -6.58 -9.95
CA LEU A 309 5.47 -6.26 -11.39
C LEU A 309 6.34 -7.13 -12.31
N SER A 310 5.81 -7.46 -13.43
CA SER A 310 6.04 -7.61 -14.89
C SER A 310 7.48 -7.61 -15.45
N GLU A 311 7.78 -8.27 -16.39
CA GLU A 311 7.74 -9.03 -17.63
C GLU A 311 9.11 -9.15 -18.33
N ASP A 312 9.34 -10.34 -18.88
CA ASP A 312 10.21 -10.76 -19.99
C ASP A 312 11.73 -10.86 -19.83
N ARG A 313 12.17 -12.05 -19.30
CA ARG A 313 13.25 -12.88 -19.87
C ARG A 313 13.31 -14.27 -19.20
N PRO A 314 13.69 -15.31 -19.93
CA PRO A 314 13.92 -16.63 -19.31
C PRO A 314 15.10 -16.57 -18.33
N PRO A 315 15.08 -17.35 -17.23
CA PRO A 315 16.17 -17.38 -16.27
C PRO A 315 17.45 -17.81 -16.99
N GLN A 316 18.43 -16.93 -17.04
CA GLN A 316 19.79 -17.32 -17.36
C GLN A 316 20.32 -18.14 -16.18
N VAL A 317 20.82 -19.31 -16.44
CA VAL A 317 21.67 -20.05 -15.47
C VAL A 317 22.88 -19.15 -15.21
N VAL A 318 22.88 -18.47 -14.06
CA VAL A 318 24.04 -17.66 -13.63
C VAL A 318 25.05 -18.62 -13.05
N ASP A 319 26.27 -18.57 -13.56
CA ASP A 319 27.40 -19.26 -12.92
C ASP A 319 27.50 -18.77 -11.46
N PRO A 320 27.87 -19.64 -10.51
CA PRO A 320 27.95 -19.23 -9.11
C PRO A 320 28.88 -18.03 -8.95
N LEU A 321 28.43 -17.01 -8.21
CA LEU A 321 29.20 -15.79 -7.93
C LEU A 321 30.57 -16.16 -7.31
N ASN A 322 31.62 -15.65 -7.91
CA ASN A 322 32.98 -15.75 -7.36
C ASN A 322 33.15 -14.68 -6.27
N VAL A 323 33.00 -15.08 -5.03
CA VAL A 323 33.15 -14.21 -3.85
C VAL A 323 34.58 -14.24 -3.36
N VAL A 324 35.23 -13.08 -3.33
CA VAL A 324 36.58 -12.91 -2.79
C VAL A 324 36.50 -12.23 -1.41
N THR A 325 36.72 -13.00 -0.34
CA THR A 325 36.86 -12.44 1.02
C THR A 325 38.31 -11.96 1.21
N ILE A 326 38.48 -10.65 1.42
CA ILE A 326 39.80 -10.00 1.52
C ILE A 326 40.23 -9.92 2.99
N LEU A 327 41.15 -10.77 3.38
CA LEU A 327 41.70 -10.85 4.74
C LEU A 327 43.18 -10.50 4.82
N ASP A 328 43.85 -10.25 3.69
CA ASP A 328 45.29 -9.93 3.64
C ASP A 328 45.54 -8.75 2.68
N SER A 329 46.67 -8.06 2.93
CA SER A 329 47.05 -6.86 2.17
C SER A 329 47.36 -7.12 0.68
N ALA A 330 47.84 -8.29 0.32
CA ALA A 330 48.20 -8.60 -1.07
C ALA A 330 46.92 -8.71 -1.93
N THR A 331 45.90 -9.37 -1.40
CA THR A 331 44.58 -9.47 -2.05
C THR A 331 43.89 -8.11 -2.11
N LEU A 332 44.05 -7.26 -1.06
CA LEU A 332 43.55 -5.90 -1.08
C LEU A 332 44.23 -5.04 -2.16
N ASP A 333 45.54 -5.12 -2.28
CA ASP A 333 46.34 -4.39 -3.29
C ASP A 333 45.91 -4.77 -4.73
N ASP A 334 45.65 -6.05 -4.98
CA ASP A 334 45.12 -6.50 -6.27
C ASP A 334 43.75 -5.86 -6.60
N TRP A 335 42.84 -5.84 -5.63
CA TRP A 335 41.51 -5.23 -5.81
C TRP A 335 41.60 -3.71 -5.93
N LEU A 336 42.46 -3.02 -5.18
CA LEU A 336 42.72 -1.57 -5.36
C LEU A 336 43.20 -1.25 -6.76
N ASN A 337 44.07 -2.09 -7.35
CA ASN A 337 44.50 -1.94 -8.73
C ASN A 337 43.36 -2.12 -9.73
N ARG A 338 42.48 -3.12 -9.53
CA ARG A 338 41.28 -3.34 -10.37
C ARG A 338 40.32 -2.15 -10.27
N LEU A 339 40.03 -1.65 -9.06
CA LEU A 339 39.17 -0.48 -8.84
C LEU A 339 39.79 0.78 -9.49
N SER A 340 41.10 0.96 -9.38
CA SER A 340 41.80 2.07 -10.00
C SER A 340 41.79 2.03 -11.54
N ALA A 341 41.78 0.83 -12.12
CA ALA A 341 41.71 0.64 -13.57
C ALA A 341 40.31 0.82 -14.11
N ALA A 342 39.28 0.55 -13.34
CA ALA A 342 37.89 0.68 -13.75
C ALA A 342 37.47 2.16 -13.92
N ASP A 343 36.65 2.47 -14.91
CA ASP A 343 36.05 3.80 -15.08
C ASP A 343 34.92 4.04 -14.06
N CYS A 344 34.15 2.98 -13.77
CA CYS A 344 33.11 2.95 -12.76
C CYS A 344 33.13 1.59 -12.04
N PHE A 345 32.84 1.58 -10.75
CA PHE A 345 32.74 0.35 -9.96
C PHE A 345 31.55 0.38 -8.99
N ALA A 346 30.96 -0.78 -8.74
CA ALA A 346 29.94 -0.92 -7.71
C ALA A 346 30.58 -0.93 -6.33
N PHE A 347 29.95 -0.23 -5.38
CA PHE A 347 30.41 -0.05 -4.00
C PHE A 347 29.22 -0.09 -3.05
N ASP A 348 29.39 -0.78 -1.93
CA ASP A 348 28.41 -0.84 -0.85
C ASP A 348 29.10 -0.94 0.52
N THR A 349 28.42 -0.49 1.59
CA THR A 349 28.94 -0.51 2.97
C THR A 349 28.03 -1.31 3.90
N GLU A 350 28.61 -2.26 4.60
CA GLU A 350 27.96 -2.98 5.68
C GLU A 350 28.22 -2.29 7.03
N THR A 351 27.14 -2.11 7.83
CA THR A 351 27.22 -1.21 8.98
C THR A 351 26.57 -1.77 10.23
N THR A 352 26.87 -1.14 11.38
CA THR A 352 26.32 -1.52 12.69
C THR A 352 24.88 -1.01 12.92
N SER A 353 24.39 -0.05 12.13
CA SER A 353 23.11 0.65 12.39
C SER A 353 22.54 1.28 11.12
N LEU A 354 21.23 1.32 10.97
CA LEU A 354 20.54 2.10 9.93
C LEU A 354 20.58 3.62 10.19
N ASN A 355 20.88 4.05 11.42
CA ASN A 355 21.09 5.46 11.72
C ASN A 355 22.49 5.89 11.26
N TYR A 356 22.56 6.54 10.12
CA TYR A 356 23.79 6.94 9.45
C TYR A 356 24.68 7.87 10.31
N MET A 357 24.13 8.61 11.30
CA MET A 357 24.91 9.49 12.16
C MET A 357 25.80 8.73 13.17
N VAL A 358 25.42 7.50 13.53
CA VAL A 358 26.13 6.67 14.51
C VAL A 358 26.60 5.34 13.93
N ALA A 359 26.28 5.05 12.69
CA ALA A 359 26.67 3.83 12.01
C ALA A 359 28.20 3.77 11.84
N GLU A 360 28.77 2.63 12.19
CA GLU A 360 30.19 2.29 12.00
C GLU A 360 30.30 1.25 10.88
N ILE A 361 31.31 1.37 10.02
CA ILE A 361 31.56 0.42 8.94
C ILE A 361 32.07 -0.90 9.52
N VAL A 362 31.37 -1.99 9.21
CA VAL A 362 31.73 -3.37 9.54
C VAL A 362 32.52 -4.00 8.40
N GLY A 363 32.19 -3.67 7.16
CA GLY A 363 32.88 -4.10 5.97
C GLY A 363 32.49 -3.27 4.74
N VAL A 364 33.19 -3.50 3.64
CA VAL A 364 32.92 -2.87 2.35
C VAL A 364 32.94 -3.91 1.24
N SER A 365 32.08 -3.75 0.26
CA SER A 365 32.03 -4.65 -0.89
C SER A 365 32.19 -3.92 -2.23
N PHE A 366 32.69 -4.64 -3.23
CA PHE A 366 33.01 -4.10 -4.56
C PHE A 366 32.72 -5.08 -5.66
N ALA A 367 32.26 -4.57 -6.81
CA ALA A 367 32.22 -5.29 -8.06
C ALA A 367 32.64 -4.37 -9.23
N VAL A 368 33.42 -4.93 -10.17
CA VAL A 368 33.87 -4.22 -11.40
C VAL A 368 33.40 -4.94 -12.66
N GLU A 369 33.05 -6.20 -12.56
CA GLU A 369 32.54 -7.05 -13.65
C GLU A 369 31.54 -8.07 -13.09
N ALA A 370 30.59 -8.49 -13.91
CA ALA A 370 29.60 -9.48 -13.52
C ALA A 370 30.23 -10.83 -13.18
N GLY A 371 29.68 -11.52 -12.19
CA GLY A 371 30.14 -12.83 -11.75
C GLY A 371 31.32 -12.83 -10.79
N THR A 372 31.89 -11.66 -10.44
CA THR A 372 32.98 -11.53 -9.44
C THR A 372 32.81 -10.31 -8.57
N ALA A 373 32.80 -10.53 -7.26
CA ALA A 373 32.74 -9.46 -6.27
C ALA A 373 33.64 -9.75 -5.06
N ALA A 374 34.00 -8.70 -4.34
CA ALA A 374 34.84 -8.79 -3.16
C ALA A 374 34.15 -8.20 -1.94
N TYR A 375 34.44 -8.78 -0.78
CA TYR A 375 34.09 -8.23 0.52
C TYR A 375 35.33 -8.09 1.39
N VAL A 376 35.50 -6.93 2.01
CA VAL A 376 36.58 -6.65 2.99
C VAL A 376 35.96 -6.58 4.37
N PRO A 377 36.01 -7.61 5.20
CA PRO A 377 35.56 -7.53 6.59
C PRO A 377 36.55 -6.68 7.39
N LEU A 378 36.02 -5.76 8.22
CA LEU A 378 36.82 -4.76 8.93
C LEU A 378 36.54 -4.68 10.44
N ALA A 379 35.34 -5.05 10.87
CA ALA A 379 34.91 -4.89 12.24
C ALA A 379 33.92 -5.95 12.74
N HIS A 380 34.04 -7.19 12.24
CA HIS A 380 33.31 -8.31 12.82
C HIS A 380 33.88 -8.67 14.18
N ASP A 381 33.01 -8.81 15.22
CA ASP A 381 33.42 -8.98 16.63
C ASP A 381 32.78 -10.20 17.31
N TYR A 382 32.24 -11.15 16.55
CA TYR A 382 31.70 -12.38 17.10
C TYR A 382 32.80 -13.35 17.59
N PRO A 383 32.52 -14.26 18.55
CA PRO A 383 33.50 -15.22 19.05
C PRO A 383 34.01 -16.15 17.94
N GLY A 384 35.30 -16.11 17.67
CA GLY A 384 35.94 -16.91 16.60
C GLY A 384 36.05 -16.19 15.24
N ALA A 385 35.75 -14.90 15.17
CA ALA A 385 36.00 -14.11 13.97
C ALA A 385 37.43 -14.24 13.48
N PRO A 386 37.65 -14.35 12.15
CA PRO A 386 39.00 -14.40 11.59
C PRO A 386 39.74 -13.08 11.88
N GLU A 387 41.07 -13.11 11.81
CA GLU A 387 41.86 -11.89 11.82
C GLU A 387 41.53 -11.03 10.60
N GLN A 388 41.18 -9.77 10.81
CA GLN A 388 40.75 -8.84 9.80
C GLN A 388 41.77 -7.75 9.59
N LEU A 389 41.75 -7.13 8.39
CA LEU A 389 42.59 -5.95 8.14
C LEU A 389 42.12 -4.77 9.02
N SER A 390 43.07 -3.89 9.35
CA SER A 390 42.75 -2.67 10.11
C SER A 390 41.82 -1.78 9.33
N ARG A 391 40.60 -1.48 9.89
CA ARG A 391 39.60 -0.61 9.26
C ARG A 391 40.20 0.73 8.84
N ASP A 392 40.92 1.37 9.73
CA ASP A 392 41.52 2.71 9.48
C ASP A 392 42.53 2.67 8.34
N GLU A 393 43.33 1.60 8.24
CA GLU A 393 44.34 1.45 7.17
C GLU A 393 43.67 1.15 5.81
N VAL A 394 42.65 0.27 5.78
CA VAL A 394 41.90 -0.02 4.56
C VAL A 394 41.15 1.21 4.07
N LEU A 395 40.46 1.93 4.97
CA LEU A 395 39.73 3.14 4.60
C LEU A 395 40.67 4.25 4.13
N ALA A 396 41.88 4.36 4.72
CA ALA A 396 42.90 5.31 4.26
C ALA A 396 43.37 4.99 2.83
N GLN A 397 43.48 3.71 2.47
CA GLN A 397 43.86 3.28 1.10
C GLN A 397 42.73 3.48 0.11
N LEU A 398 41.47 3.27 0.50
CA LEU A 398 40.28 3.49 -0.34
C LEU A 398 39.98 4.99 -0.52
N LYS A 399 40.28 5.83 0.44
CA LYS A 399 39.94 7.26 0.46
C LYS A 399 40.31 7.99 -0.84
N PRO A 400 41.49 7.85 -1.43
CA PRO A 400 41.83 8.52 -2.69
C PRO A 400 40.90 8.14 -3.85
N LEU A 401 40.47 6.86 -3.91
CA LEU A 401 39.53 6.40 -4.94
C LEU A 401 38.08 6.87 -4.69
N LEU A 402 37.64 6.85 -3.43
CA LEU A 402 36.28 7.26 -3.06
C LEU A 402 36.10 8.78 -3.19
N GLU A 403 37.15 9.58 -2.95
CA GLU A 403 37.11 11.03 -3.09
C GLU A 403 37.46 11.54 -4.49
N ASP A 404 37.89 10.67 -5.41
CA ASP A 404 38.15 11.04 -6.81
C ASP A 404 36.82 11.22 -7.58
N GLY A 405 36.48 12.46 -7.87
CA GLY A 405 35.29 12.78 -8.67
C GLY A 405 35.32 12.32 -10.13
N SER A 406 36.49 11.96 -10.65
CA SER A 406 36.62 11.43 -12.02
C SER A 406 36.27 9.95 -12.12
N LYS A 407 36.38 9.19 -11.01
CA LYS A 407 36.00 7.79 -10.91
C LYS A 407 34.52 7.64 -10.60
N GLY A 408 33.80 6.92 -11.47
CA GLY A 408 32.38 6.62 -11.26
C GLY A 408 32.18 5.66 -10.10
N LYS A 409 31.21 6.00 -9.20
CA LYS A 409 30.68 5.07 -8.21
C LYS A 409 29.27 4.73 -8.59
N LEU A 410 28.99 3.45 -8.54
CA LEU A 410 27.68 2.85 -8.72
C LEU A 410 27.26 2.22 -7.39
N GLY A 411 26.01 2.35 -7.01
CA GLY A 411 25.49 1.67 -5.83
C GLY A 411 23.97 1.61 -5.80
N GLN A 412 23.46 1.11 -4.70
CA GLN A 412 22.03 1.06 -4.39
C GLN A 412 21.77 1.97 -3.19
N HIS A 413 21.16 3.15 -3.41
CA HIS A 413 20.94 4.13 -2.34
C HIS A 413 22.24 4.72 -1.74
N LEU A 414 23.18 5.07 -2.59
CA LEU A 414 24.53 5.60 -2.22
C LEU A 414 24.54 6.80 -1.27
N LYS A 415 23.41 7.46 -1.08
CA LYS A 415 23.30 8.53 -0.09
C LYS A 415 23.58 8.04 1.34
N TYR A 416 23.12 6.83 1.68
CA TYR A 416 23.38 6.21 2.97
C TYR A 416 24.90 5.97 3.15
N ASP A 417 25.55 5.36 2.17
CA ASP A 417 26.99 5.07 2.19
C ASP A 417 27.81 6.35 2.27
N ALA A 418 27.42 7.39 1.52
CA ALA A 418 28.08 8.70 1.60
C ALA A 418 28.02 9.28 3.02
N ASN A 419 26.85 9.17 3.69
CA ASN A 419 26.68 9.62 5.06
C ASN A 419 27.53 8.81 6.06
N VAL A 420 27.60 7.50 5.91
CA VAL A 420 28.40 6.61 6.78
C VAL A 420 29.90 6.88 6.59
N LEU A 421 30.38 7.00 5.35
CA LEU A 421 31.78 7.33 5.04
C LEU A 421 32.23 8.63 5.68
N MET A 422 31.35 9.63 5.80
CA MET A 422 31.67 10.89 6.49
C MET A 422 31.96 10.71 7.99
N ASN A 423 31.43 9.65 8.65
CA ASN A 423 31.81 9.33 10.04
C ASN A 423 33.27 8.93 10.15
N HIS A 424 33.88 8.47 9.05
CA HIS A 424 35.29 8.06 8.94
C HIS A 424 36.14 9.11 8.20
N GLY A 425 35.64 10.33 7.99
CA GLY A 425 36.35 11.43 7.36
C GLY A 425 36.61 11.26 5.87
N ILE A 426 35.74 10.51 5.17
CA ILE A 426 35.77 10.29 3.73
C ILE A 426 34.54 10.95 3.09
N THR A 427 34.76 11.81 2.09
CA THR A 427 33.70 12.45 1.31
C THR A 427 33.54 11.69 -0.02
N LEU A 428 32.45 10.94 -0.17
CA LEU A 428 32.18 10.20 -1.40
C LEU A 428 31.93 11.19 -2.56
N ARG A 429 32.72 11.06 -3.62
CA ARG A 429 32.60 11.88 -4.84
C ARG A 429 32.46 10.99 -6.06
N GLY A 430 32.01 11.56 -7.16
CA GLY A 430 31.84 10.81 -8.41
C GLY A 430 30.70 9.79 -8.33
N ILE A 431 29.65 10.02 -7.52
CA ILE A 431 28.42 9.26 -7.59
C ILE A 431 27.86 9.46 -9.01
N ARG A 432 27.89 8.41 -9.82
CA ARG A 432 27.50 8.44 -11.22
C ARG A 432 26.21 7.70 -11.44
N GLU A 433 26.02 6.58 -10.76
CA GLU A 433 24.90 5.67 -10.93
C GLU A 433 24.32 5.22 -9.59
N ASP A 434 23.00 5.15 -9.52
CA ASP A 434 22.27 4.62 -8.36
C ASP A 434 21.06 3.84 -8.85
N THR A 435 21.05 2.53 -8.65
CA THR A 435 20.04 1.61 -9.20
C THR A 435 18.64 1.84 -8.61
N MET A 436 18.54 2.32 -7.37
CA MET A 436 17.29 2.77 -6.78
C MET A 436 16.70 3.95 -7.58
N LEU A 437 17.53 4.94 -7.90
CA LEU A 437 17.10 6.13 -8.65
C LEU A 437 16.85 5.83 -10.11
N GLU A 438 17.63 4.95 -10.78
CA GLU A 438 17.36 4.48 -12.13
C GLU A 438 15.96 3.85 -12.24
N SER A 439 15.66 2.92 -11.33
CA SER A 439 14.36 2.27 -11.26
C SER A 439 13.23 3.27 -10.96
N TYR A 440 13.44 4.19 -10.04
CA TYR A 440 12.46 5.19 -9.66
C TYR A 440 12.12 6.15 -10.81
N VAL A 441 13.12 6.61 -11.57
CA VAL A 441 12.90 7.51 -12.71
C VAL A 441 12.19 6.78 -13.83
N LEU A 442 12.50 5.51 -14.08
CA LEU A 442 11.81 4.69 -15.08
C LEU A 442 10.34 4.49 -14.76
N ASP A 443 10.00 4.20 -13.49
CA ASP A 443 8.63 4.05 -13.04
C ASP A 443 8.54 4.21 -11.52
N ALA A 444 8.13 5.40 -11.06
CA ALA A 444 8.03 5.74 -9.64
C ALA A 444 7.02 4.89 -8.86
N THR A 445 6.10 4.20 -9.53
CA THR A 445 5.06 3.36 -8.93
C THR A 445 5.30 1.87 -9.13
N GLY A 446 6.29 1.53 -9.92
CA GLY A 446 6.50 0.19 -10.46
C GLY A 446 7.09 -0.82 -9.48
N SER A 447 7.67 -0.39 -8.36
CA SER A 447 8.23 -1.27 -7.33
C SER A 447 8.61 -0.48 -6.07
N ARG A 448 9.09 -1.18 -5.03
CA ARG A 448 9.66 -0.54 -3.84
C ARG A 448 11.04 0.08 -4.09
N HIS A 449 11.68 -0.21 -5.20
CA HIS A 449 13.04 0.22 -5.56
C HIS A 449 14.15 -0.26 -4.61
N ASP A 450 13.88 -1.21 -3.71
CA ASP A 450 14.89 -1.93 -2.94
C ASP A 450 15.61 -2.98 -3.80
N LEU A 451 16.85 -3.33 -3.41
CA LEU A 451 17.71 -4.24 -4.18
C LEU A 451 17.03 -5.59 -4.45
N ASP A 452 16.46 -6.21 -3.41
CA ASP A 452 15.80 -7.52 -3.49
C ASP A 452 14.65 -7.49 -4.52
N THR A 453 13.82 -6.44 -4.43
CA THR A 453 12.69 -6.25 -5.36
C THR A 453 13.17 -6.06 -6.79
N LEU A 454 14.24 -5.28 -7.00
CA LEU A 454 14.78 -5.02 -8.33
C LEU A 454 15.48 -6.26 -8.91
N ALA A 455 16.26 -6.99 -8.11
CA ALA A 455 16.89 -8.24 -8.51
C ALA A 455 15.85 -9.27 -8.97
N LEU A 456 14.81 -9.45 -8.19
CA LEU A 456 13.73 -10.38 -8.55
C LEU A 456 13.00 -9.92 -9.82
N LYS A 457 12.68 -8.63 -9.91
CA LYS A 457 11.92 -8.06 -11.04
C LYS A 457 12.70 -8.12 -12.35
N TYR A 458 13.96 -7.70 -12.33
CA TYR A 458 14.73 -7.50 -13.56
C TYR A 458 15.70 -8.63 -13.88
N LEU A 459 16.25 -9.30 -12.86
CA LEU A 459 17.21 -10.41 -13.04
C LEU A 459 16.55 -11.78 -12.86
N GLY A 460 15.33 -11.84 -12.26
CA GLY A 460 14.70 -13.11 -11.88
C GLY A 460 15.49 -13.85 -10.80
N GLN A 461 16.31 -13.15 -10.04
CA GLN A 461 17.17 -13.68 -8.99
C GLN A 461 16.65 -13.26 -7.62
N ARG A 462 16.58 -14.21 -6.69
CA ARG A 462 16.42 -13.93 -5.29
C ARG A 462 17.79 -13.66 -4.68
N THR A 463 17.91 -12.58 -3.94
CA THR A 463 19.08 -12.22 -3.16
C THR A 463 19.05 -12.86 -1.77
N ILE A 464 20.19 -12.90 -1.11
CA ILE A 464 20.28 -13.30 0.30
C ILE A 464 19.70 -12.14 1.13
N HIS A 465 18.64 -12.38 1.91
CA HIS A 465 18.08 -11.33 2.76
C HIS A 465 18.87 -11.18 4.07
N PHE A 466 18.98 -9.97 4.60
CA PHE A 466 19.62 -9.70 5.89
C PHE A 466 19.06 -10.58 7.02
N GLU A 467 17.74 -10.83 7.00
CA GLU A 467 17.09 -11.68 7.99
C GLU A 467 17.52 -13.15 7.93
N ASP A 468 18.03 -13.63 6.79
CA ASP A 468 18.50 -15.01 6.61
C ASP A 468 19.85 -15.23 7.31
N ILE A 469 20.68 -14.18 7.44
CA ILE A 469 21.99 -14.22 8.06
C ILE A 469 22.03 -13.65 9.49
N ALA A 470 21.12 -12.69 9.81
CA ALA A 470 21.09 -12.01 11.10
C ALA A 470 19.89 -12.42 11.99
N GLY A 471 18.92 -13.18 11.46
CA GLY A 471 17.69 -13.55 12.17
C GLY A 471 16.65 -12.45 12.21
N LYS A 472 15.49 -12.71 12.86
CA LYS A 472 14.30 -11.83 12.83
C LYS A 472 13.87 -11.35 14.21
N GLY A 473 13.32 -10.14 14.26
CA GLY A 473 12.65 -9.57 15.43
C GLY A 473 13.60 -9.34 16.61
N ALA A 474 13.13 -9.62 17.84
CA ALA A 474 13.90 -9.35 19.06
C ALA A 474 15.20 -10.18 19.23
N LYS A 475 15.41 -11.18 18.37
CA LYS A 475 16.62 -12.00 18.36
C LYS A 475 17.56 -11.65 17.22
N GLN A 476 17.23 -10.67 16.40
CA GLN A 476 18.06 -10.22 15.29
C GLN A 476 19.37 -9.64 15.84
N ILE A 477 20.48 -10.13 15.30
CA ILE A 477 21.83 -9.63 15.63
C ILE A 477 22.21 -8.46 14.69
N THR A 478 23.16 -7.67 15.10
CA THR A 478 23.77 -6.63 14.25
C THR A 478 24.79 -7.25 13.30
N PHE A 479 25.09 -6.58 12.17
CA PHE A 479 25.92 -7.12 11.10
C PHE A 479 27.33 -7.52 11.57
N ASN A 480 27.91 -6.77 12.50
CA ASN A 480 29.22 -7.10 13.10
C ASN A 480 29.25 -8.46 13.85
N GLN A 481 28.08 -8.98 14.22
CA GLN A 481 27.94 -10.29 14.88
C GLN A 481 27.64 -11.43 13.90
N VAL A 482 27.41 -11.13 12.61
CA VAL A 482 27.21 -12.14 11.55
C VAL A 482 28.56 -12.77 11.21
N PRO A 483 28.67 -14.13 11.13
CA PRO A 483 29.90 -14.79 10.71
C PRO A 483 30.35 -14.36 9.31
N VAL A 484 31.66 -14.12 9.13
CA VAL A 484 32.22 -13.65 7.85
C VAL A 484 31.89 -14.58 6.68
N GLU A 485 31.77 -15.89 6.92
CA GLU A 485 31.40 -16.89 5.93
C GLU A 485 29.97 -16.70 5.40
N GLN A 486 29.11 -16.03 6.15
CA GLN A 486 27.74 -15.66 5.74
C GLN A 486 27.68 -14.20 5.27
N ALA A 487 28.42 -13.31 5.92
CA ALA A 487 28.47 -11.90 5.58
C ALA A 487 29.10 -11.64 4.21
N ALA A 488 30.19 -12.36 3.87
CA ALA A 488 30.90 -12.14 2.62
C ALA A 488 30.07 -12.50 1.35
N PRO A 489 29.37 -13.63 1.28
CA PRO A 489 28.45 -13.87 0.17
C PRO A 489 27.32 -12.85 0.06
N TYR A 490 26.73 -12.44 1.18
CA TYR A 490 25.67 -11.43 1.24
C TYR A 490 26.16 -10.09 0.66
N ALA A 491 27.19 -9.50 1.24
CA ALA A 491 27.71 -8.20 0.83
C ALA A 491 28.30 -8.19 -0.60
N ALA A 492 28.96 -9.28 -1.02
CA ALA A 492 29.47 -9.43 -2.37
C ALA A 492 28.33 -9.55 -3.41
N GLU A 493 27.24 -10.25 -3.05
CA GLU A 493 26.04 -10.34 -3.90
C GLU A 493 25.41 -8.96 -4.09
N ASP A 494 25.29 -8.14 -3.04
CA ASP A 494 24.69 -6.81 -3.14
C ASP A 494 25.43 -5.92 -4.14
N ALA A 495 26.78 -5.91 -4.10
CA ALA A 495 27.60 -5.16 -5.05
C ALA A 495 27.47 -5.70 -6.50
N GLU A 496 27.46 -7.04 -6.69
CA GLU A 496 27.39 -7.66 -8.01
C GLU A 496 26.03 -7.53 -8.65
N VAL A 497 24.95 -7.75 -7.87
CA VAL A 497 23.58 -7.58 -8.32
C VAL A 497 23.32 -6.12 -8.71
N THR A 498 23.83 -5.17 -7.93
CA THR A 498 23.78 -3.74 -8.26
C THR A 498 24.43 -3.45 -9.62
N LEU A 499 25.60 -4.03 -9.89
CA LEU A 499 26.28 -3.86 -11.18
C LEU A 499 25.45 -4.42 -12.37
N ARG A 500 24.84 -5.60 -12.21
CA ARG A 500 23.98 -6.19 -13.26
C ARG A 500 22.67 -5.45 -13.46
N LEU A 501 22.06 -4.98 -12.37
CA LEU A 501 20.85 -4.15 -12.43
C LEU A 501 21.12 -2.87 -13.19
N HIS A 502 22.23 -2.17 -12.88
CA HIS A 502 22.63 -0.98 -13.62
C HIS A 502 22.73 -1.24 -15.12
N ALA A 503 23.38 -2.32 -15.55
CA ALA A 503 23.53 -2.65 -16.97
C ALA A 503 22.17 -2.77 -17.70
N LEU A 504 21.13 -3.24 -17.01
CA LEU A 504 19.78 -3.36 -17.56
C LEU A 504 18.99 -2.05 -17.47
N LEU A 505 19.05 -1.36 -16.34
CA LEU A 505 18.25 -0.15 -16.08
C LEU A 505 18.79 1.04 -16.89
N SER A 506 20.12 1.18 -16.99
CA SER A 506 20.75 2.23 -17.81
C SER A 506 20.39 2.10 -19.29
N ALA A 507 20.37 0.87 -19.85
CA ALA A 507 19.95 0.64 -21.22
C ALA A 507 18.48 1.05 -21.46
N ARG A 508 17.60 0.89 -20.49
CA ARG A 508 16.22 1.34 -20.54
C ARG A 508 16.11 2.86 -20.44
N LEU A 509 16.91 3.50 -19.58
CA LEU A 509 16.96 4.96 -19.48
C LEU A 509 17.52 5.59 -20.77
N GLU A 510 18.52 4.97 -21.38
CA GLU A 510 19.08 5.43 -22.68
C GLU A 510 18.04 5.40 -23.81
N ALA A 511 17.08 4.48 -23.75
CA ALA A 511 15.97 4.43 -24.70
C ALA A 511 14.94 5.57 -24.49
N GLU A 512 14.98 6.27 -23.35
CA GLU A 512 14.04 7.32 -22.94
C GLU A 512 14.79 8.63 -22.61
N PRO A 513 15.15 9.45 -23.61
CA PRO A 513 16.06 10.58 -23.44
C PRO A 513 15.64 11.60 -22.38
N SER A 514 14.32 11.86 -22.23
CA SER A 514 13.80 12.78 -21.21
C SER A 514 14.01 12.26 -19.78
N LEU A 515 13.80 10.96 -19.58
CA LEU A 515 14.03 10.32 -18.29
C LEU A 515 15.53 10.23 -17.99
N GLN A 516 16.35 9.92 -18.99
CA GLN A 516 17.82 9.92 -18.85
C GLN A 516 18.32 11.30 -18.45
N GLN A 517 17.82 12.36 -19.07
CA GLN A 517 18.20 13.73 -18.73
C GLN A 517 17.78 14.07 -17.29
N LEU A 518 16.54 13.74 -16.91
CA LEU A 518 16.06 13.93 -15.54
C LEU A 518 16.94 13.21 -14.50
N TYR A 519 17.30 11.97 -14.79
CA TYR A 519 18.19 11.17 -13.94
C TYR A 519 19.55 11.82 -13.77
N ARG A 520 20.21 12.17 -14.90
CA ARG A 520 21.57 12.72 -14.92
C ARG A 520 21.70 14.15 -14.38
N GLU A 521 20.70 15.00 -14.66
CA GLU A 521 20.78 16.43 -14.34
C GLU A 521 20.10 16.78 -13.01
N LEU A 522 19.23 15.92 -12.50
CA LEU A 522 18.45 16.21 -11.29
C LEU A 522 18.63 15.17 -10.19
N GLU A 523 18.28 13.89 -10.42
CA GLU A 523 18.18 12.93 -9.31
C GLU A 523 19.55 12.49 -8.78
N VAL A 524 20.52 12.19 -9.64
CA VAL A 524 21.86 11.82 -9.19
C VAL A 524 22.60 13.00 -8.55
N PRO A 525 22.63 14.21 -9.14
CA PRO A 525 23.29 15.37 -8.50
C PRO A 525 22.67 15.76 -7.16
N LEU A 526 21.42 15.43 -6.92
CA LEU A 526 20.75 15.73 -5.65
C LEU A 526 21.24 14.83 -4.48
N VAL A 527 21.80 13.66 -4.75
CA VAL A 527 22.28 12.73 -3.70
C VAL A 527 23.27 13.38 -2.72
N PRO A 528 24.36 14.00 -3.16
CA PRO A 528 25.29 14.67 -2.24
C PRO A 528 24.69 15.89 -1.55
N VAL A 529 23.74 16.59 -2.18
CA VAL A 529 23.04 17.74 -1.55
C VAL A 529 22.17 17.25 -0.38
N LEU A 530 21.39 16.20 -0.59
CA LEU A 530 20.57 15.60 0.48
C LEU A 530 21.43 15.04 1.62
N SER A 531 22.57 14.41 1.30
CA SER A 531 23.54 13.95 2.30
C SER A 531 24.01 15.12 3.17
N ARG A 532 24.34 16.29 2.59
CA ARG A 532 24.72 17.48 3.34
C ARG A 532 23.60 18.01 4.22
N ILE A 533 22.39 18.11 3.70
CA ILE A 533 21.22 18.59 4.46
C ILE A 533 20.95 17.68 5.66
N GLU A 534 20.96 16.38 5.46
CA GLU A 534 20.76 15.39 6.52
C GLU A 534 21.83 15.54 7.61
N ARG A 535 23.10 15.73 7.24
CA ARG A 535 24.20 15.90 8.18
C ARG A 535 24.25 17.28 8.84
N ASN A 536 23.79 18.34 8.15
CA ASN A 536 23.63 19.66 8.75
C ASN A 536 22.64 19.61 9.93
N GLY A 537 21.53 18.92 9.76
CA GLY A 537 20.51 18.79 10.78
C GLY A 537 19.94 20.13 11.29
N ALA A 538 18.92 20.06 12.09
CA ALA A 538 18.26 21.23 12.68
C ALA A 538 18.50 21.31 14.19
N LEU A 539 18.84 22.49 14.69
CA LEU A 539 18.99 22.73 16.12
C LEU A 539 17.60 22.86 16.75
N VAL A 540 17.36 22.10 17.81
CA VAL A 540 16.05 22.05 18.47
C VAL A 540 16.19 22.33 19.95
N CYS A 541 15.38 23.27 20.46
CA CYS A 541 15.34 23.64 21.87
C CYS A 541 14.56 22.61 22.69
N ARG A 542 15.28 21.79 23.44
CA ARG A 542 14.72 20.71 24.29
C ARG A 542 13.78 21.26 25.35
N GLU A 543 14.15 22.40 25.97
CA GLU A 543 13.43 23.05 27.05
C GLU A 543 12.07 23.54 26.59
N GLN A 544 12.00 24.17 25.41
CA GLN A 544 10.74 24.62 24.83
C GLN A 544 9.81 23.44 24.53
N LEU A 545 10.31 22.36 23.93
CA LEU A 545 9.52 21.16 23.66
C LEU A 545 9.02 20.49 24.92
N ALA A 546 9.86 20.42 25.98
CA ALA A 546 9.47 19.85 27.27
C ALA A 546 8.38 20.69 27.96
N ALA A 547 8.49 22.00 27.94
CA ALA A 547 7.46 22.91 28.48
C ALA A 547 6.13 22.75 27.73
N GLN A 548 6.18 22.73 26.41
CA GLN A 548 4.99 22.51 25.58
C GLN A 548 4.39 21.13 25.80
N SER A 549 5.20 20.07 25.93
CA SER A 549 4.72 18.71 26.22
C SER A 549 3.97 18.63 27.54
N ALA A 550 4.46 19.33 28.59
CA ALA A 550 3.78 19.39 29.88
C ALA A 550 2.42 20.10 29.79
N GLU A 551 2.35 21.21 29.07
CA GLU A 551 1.10 21.95 28.85
C GLU A 551 0.08 21.15 28.03
N LEU A 552 0.51 20.52 26.92
CA LEU A 552 -0.34 19.64 26.13
C LEU A 552 -0.89 18.48 26.99
N GLY A 553 -0.04 17.89 27.87
CA GLY A 553 -0.46 16.86 28.81
C GLY A 553 -1.55 17.32 29.77
N GLN A 554 -1.44 18.53 30.32
CA GLN A 554 -2.47 19.10 31.21
C GLN A 554 -3.79 19.34 30.44
N ARG A 555 -3.74 19.90 29.24
CA ARG A 555 -4.93 20.10 28.40
C ARG A 555 -5.58 18.75 28.03
N MET A 556 -4.79 17.74 27.71
CA MET A 556 -5.31 16.41 27.40
C MET A 556 -6.03 15.78 28.60
N LEU A 557 -5.51 15.93 29.82
CA LEU A 557 -6.19 15.46 31.06
C LEU A 557 -7.52 16.17 31.28
N ALA A 558 -7.59 17.47 31.01
CA ALA A 558 -8.84 18.23 31.10
C ALA A 558 -9.86 17.78 30.04
N LEU A 559 -9.42 17.53 28.80
CA LEU A 559 -10.28 17.03 27.72
C LEU A 559 -10.76 15.60 28.01
N GLU A 560 -9.90 14.74 28.57
CA GLU A 560 -10.26 13.38 28.98
C GLU A 560 -11.35 13.40 30.07
N ALA A 561 -11.19 14.21 31.09
CA ALA A 561 -12.20 14.40 32.12
C ALA A 561 -13.56 14.89 31.54
N LYS A 562 -13.51 15.87 30.63
CA LYS A 562 -14.70 16.38 29.93
C LYS A 562 -15.34 15.31 29.03
N ALA A 563 -14.53 14.52 28.32
CA ALA A 563 -15.03 13.41 27.50
C ALA A 563 -15.72 12.33 28.36
N HIS A 564 -15.14 11.99 29.52
CA HIS A 564 -15.72 11.04 30.48
C HIS A 564 -17.05 11.56 31.06
N GLU A 565 -17.14 12.85 31.35
CA GLU A 565 -18.39 13.51 31.79
C GLU A 565 -19.47 13.40 30.71
N LEU A 566 -19.15 13.80 29.45
CA LEU A 566 -20.07 13.76 28.32
C LEU A 566 -20.51 12.32 27.96
N ALA A 567 -19.62 11.35 28.14
CA ALA A 567 -19.91 9.94 27.92
C ALA A 567 -20.63 9.27 29.10
N GLY A 568 -20.69 9.92 30.28
CA GLY A 568 -21.29 9.36 31.49
C GLY A 568 -20.50 8.20 32.09
N GLY A 569 -19.16 8.24 32.00
CA GLY A 569 -18.23 7.28 32.59
C GLY A 569 -16.88 7.21 31.88
N PRO A 570 -15.87 6.59 32.53
CA PRO A 570 -14.51 6.49 32.00
C PRO A 570 -14.44 5.51 30.82
N PHE A 571 -13.61 5.84 29.82
CA PHE A 571 -13.27 5.00 28.66
C PHE A 571 -11.93 5.45 28.06
N ASN A 572 -11.32 4.61 27.25
CA ASN A 572 -10.06 4.96 26.57
C ASN A 572 -10.34 5.74 25.28
N LEU A 573 -9.99 7.04 25.26
CA LEU A 573 -10.16 7.94 24.13
C LEU A 573 -9.32 7.54 22.91
N GLY A 574 -8.24 6.78 23.12
CA GLY A 574 -7.39 6.24 22.04
C GLY A 574 -7.92 4.93 21.44
N SER A 575 -8.99 4.32 21.99
CA SER A 575 -9.52 3.05 21.50
C SER A 575 -10.69 3.23 20.53
N PRO A 576 -10.53 2.96 19.22
CA PRO A 576 -11.63 3.08 18.25
C PRO A 576 -12.83 2.20 18.59
N LYS A 577 -12.59 1.02 19.22
CA LYS A 577 -13.65 0.11 19.64
C LYS A 577 -14.50 0.71 20.77
N GLN A 578 -13.86 1.26 21.83
CA GLN A 578 -14.59 1.89 22.93
C GLN A 578 -15.29 3.17 22.48
N LEU A 579 -14.65 3.96 21.60
CA LEU A 579 -15.29 5.13 20.99
C LEU A 579 -16.54 4.76 20.21
N GLY A 580 -16.48 3.72 19.38
CA GLY A 580 -17.64 3.22 18.65
C GLY A 580 -18.79 2.83 19.57
N GLU A 581 -18.48 2.14 20.68
CA GLU A 581 -19.49 1.76 21.68
C GLU A 581 -20.13 2.98 22.35
N ILE A 582 -19.34 3.98 22.76
CA ILE A 582 -19.84 5.20 23.37
C ILE A 582 -20.65 6.03 22.40
N LEU A 583 -20.12 6.34 21.23
CA LEU A 583 -20.75 7.24 20.28
C LEU A 583 -22.04 6.67 19.67
N PHE A 584 -22.00 5.41 19.23
CA PHE A 584 -23.07 4.86 18.40
C PHE A 584 -24.04 3.96 19.17
N ASN A 585 -23.61 3.29 20.23
CA ASN A 585 -24.48 2.41 21.01
C ASN A 585 -24.99 3.09 22.29
N LYS A 586 -24.15 3.87 23.00
CA LYS A 586 -24.56 4.51 24.26
C LYS A 586 -25.23 5.88 24.05
N LEU A 587 -24.62 6.71 23.19
CA LEU A 587 -25.13 8.06 22.89
C LEU A 587 -26.02 8.09 21.64
N GLU A 588 -26.15 6.96 20.94
CA GLU A 588 -27.01 6.76 19.77
C GLU A 588 -26.81 7.79 18.66
N LEU A 589 -25.55 8.26 18.46
CA LEU A 589 -25.24 9.19 17.38
C LEU A 589 -25.40 8.54 16.00
N PRO A 590 -25.71 9.29 14.94
CA PRO A 590 -25.91 8.73 13.61
C PRO A 590 -24.62 8.10 13.07
N VAL A 591 -24.75 6.90 12.47
CA VAL A 591 -23.63 6.20 11.82
C VAL A 591 -23.48 6.73 10.40
N LEU A 592 -22.57 7.69 10.18
CA LEU A 592 -22.35 8.32 8.89
C LEU A 592 -21.55 7.42 7.92
N LYS A 593 -20.62 6.63 8.45
CA LYS A 593 -19.76 5.73 7.66
C LYS A 593 -19.45 4.46 8.43
N LYS A 594 -19.27 3.35 7.71
CA LYS A 594 -18.83 2.08 8.28
C LYS A 594 -17.41 1.74 7.81
N THR A 595 -16.68 1.01 8.63
CA THR A 595 -15.39 0.42 8.27
C THR A 595 -15.61 -0.72 7.25
N PRO A 596 -14.55 -1.16 6.52
CA PRO A 596 -14.66 -2.33 5.63
C PRO A 596 -15.18 -3.61 6.32
N LYS A 597 -14.98 -3.73 7.64
CA LYS A 597 -15.50 -4.83 8.47
C LYS A 597 -16.93 -4.62 8.98
N GLY A 598 -17.63 -3.58 8.51
CA GLY A 598 -19.02 -3.28 8.84
C GLY A 598 -19.26 -2.54 10.16
N ALA A 599 -18.25 -2.31 10.99
CA ALA A 599 -18.37 -1.54 12.23
C ALA A 599 -18.51 -0.03 11.95
N PRO A 600 -19.22 0.75 12.80
CA PRO A 600 -19.26 2.20 12.69
C PRO A 600 -17.85 2.81 12.69
N SER A 601 -17.58 3.73 11.77
CA SER A 601 -16.28 4.40 11.66
C SER A 601 -16.15 5.53 12.68
N THR A 602 -15.00 5.58 13.34
CA THR A 602 -14.59 6.71 14.21
C THR A 602 -13.43 7.49 13.60
N ALA A 603 -13.28 7.45 12.26
CA ALA A 603 -12.26 8.20 11.53
C ALA A 603 -12.46 9.70 11.72
N GLU A 604 -11.40 10.47 11.51
CA GLU A 604 -11.37 11.92 11.73
C GLU A 604 -12.47 12.64 10.94
N GLU A 605 -12.69 12.27 9.67
CA GLU A 605 -13.76 12.83 8.83
C GLU A 605 -15.17 12.63 9.40
N VAL A 606 -15.40 11.46 10.04
CA VAL A 606 -16.70 11.15 10.68
C VAL A 606 -16.87 11.97 11.97
N LEU A 607 -15.82 12.04 12.78
CA LEU A 607 -15.84 12.83 14.01
C LEU A 607 -15.98 14.32 13.71
N ALA A 608 -15.35 14.83 12.65
CA ALA A 608 -15.46 16.22 12.23
C ALA A 608 -16.90 16.60 11.83
N GLU A 609 -17.59 15.71 11.12
CA GLU A 609 -18.99 15.91 10.74
C GLU A 609 -19.92 15.83 11.96
N LEU A 610 -19.70 14.86 12.85
CA LEU A 610 -20.46 14.74 14.10
C LEU A 610 -20.19 15.89 15.08
N ALA A 611 -18.99 16.49 15.06
CA ALA A 611 -18.63 17.61 15.92
C ALA A 611 -19.43 18.90 15.65
N LEU A 612 -20.08 19.01 14.49
CA LEU A 612 -20.94 20.14 14.17
C LEU A 612 -22.19 20.19 15.08
N ASP A 613 -22.70 19.00 15.45
CA ASP A 613 -23.96 18.89 16.19
C ASP A 613 -23.79 18.31 17.60
N TYR A 614 -22.65 17.65 17.89
CA TYR A 614 -22.45 16.93 19.14
C TYR A 614 -21.15 17.34 19.84
N PRO A 615 -21.18 17.57 21.18
CA PRO A 615 -20.02 18.08 21.91
C PRO A 615 -18.90 17.04 22.12
N LEU A 616 -19.24 15.74 22.29
CA LEU A 616 -18.23 14.71 22.52
C LEU A 616 -17.30 14.50 21.32
N PRO A 617 -17.76 14.38 20.07
CA PRO A 617 -16.88 14.35 18.90
C PRO A 617 -15.92 15.54 18.81
N ALA A 618 -16.37 16.77 19.13
CA ALA A 618 -15.49 17.94 19.13
C ALA A 618 -14.35 17.81 20.16
N VAL A 619 -14.65 17.37 21.38
CA VAL A 619 -13.65 17.11 22.43
C VAL A 619 -12.69 16.00 22.01
N LEU A 620 -13.18 14.95 21.37
CA LEU A 620 -12.34 13.84 20.87
C LEU A 620 -11.39 14.28 19.76
N MET A 621 -11.83 15.15 18.86
CA MET A 621 -10.98 15.72 17.80
C MET A 621 -9.85 16.58 18.39
N GLU A 622 -10.17 17.48 19.33
CA GLU A 622 -9.16 18.27 20.03
C GLU A 622 -8.16 17.38 20.77
N TYR A 623 -8.65 16.41 21.54
CA TYR A 623 -7.79 15.45 22.24
C TYR A 623 -6.86 14.70 21.29
N ARG A 624 -7.36 14.19 20.16
CA ARG A 624 -6.56 13.47 19.16
C ARG A 624 -5.50 14.37 18.52
N SER A 625 -5.85 15.62 18.22
CA SER A 625 -4.91 16.60 17.69
C SER A 625 -3.76 16.84 18.66
N LEU A 626 -4.05 17.14 19.93
CA LEU A 626 -3.05 17.37 20.96
C LEU A 626 -2.21 16.10 21.24
N SER A 627 -2.86 14.94 21.30
CA SER A 627 -2.17 13.65 21.51
C SER A 627 -1.18 13.34 20.40
N LYS A 628 -1.54 13.61 19.14
CA LYS A 628 -0.67 13.44 17.98
C LYS A 628 0.52 14.38 18.04
N LEU A 629 0.31 15.67 18.34
CA LEU A 629 1.39 16.64 18.48
C LEU A 629 2.34 16.26 19.61
N LYS A 630 1.79 15.88 20.75
CA LYS A 630 2.58 15.48 21.91
C LYS A 630 3.43 14.24 21.61
N SER A 631 2.80 13.14 21.19
CA SER A 631 3.50 11.86 20.98
C SER A 631 4.46 11.88 19.80
N THR A 632 4.16 12.63 18.73
CA THR A 632 4.97 12.64 17.50
C THR A 632 6.12 13.63 17.58
N TYR A 633 5.93 14.78 18.23
CA TYR A 633 6.91 15.87 18.22
C TYR A 633 7.46 16.19 19.61
N THR A 634 6.63 16.68 20.54
CA THR A 634 7.18 17.24 21.80
C THR A 634 7.80 16.18 22.71
N ASP A 635 7.35 14.93 22.68
CA ASP A 635 7.94 13.83 23.44
C ASP A 635 9.08 13.14 22.68
N LYS A 636 8.93 12.98 21.35
CA LYS A 636 9.83 12.16 20.54
C LYS A 636 11.09 12.92 20.10
N LEU A 637 10.94 14.17 19.63
CA LEU A 637 12.07 14.97 19.10
C LEU A 637 13.24 15.15 20.08
N PRO A 638 13.02 15.43 21.39
CA PRO A 638 14.12 15.54 22.34
C PRO A 638 14.99 14.30 22.46
N GLY A 639 14.41 13.11 22.25
CA GLY A 639 15.12 11.84 22.24
C GLY A 639 15.89 11.55 20.94
N MET A 640 15.61 12.30 19.87
CA MET A 640 16.26 12.17 18.56
C MET A 640 17.40 13.17 18.36
N ILE A 641 17.68 14.04 19.32
CA ILE A 641 18.81 14.96 19.26
C ILE A 641 20.10 14.13 19.37
N ASP A 642 20.91 14.18 18.34
CA ASP A 642 22.21 13.51 18.29
C ASP A 642 23.18 14.10 19.36
N ALA A 643 23.85 13.23 20.08
CA ALA A 643 24.70 13.63 21.21
C ALA A 643 25.99 14.37 20.78
N LYS A 644 26.49 14.13 19.56
CA LYS A 644 27.70 14.74 19.04
C LYS A 644 27.42 16.12 18.46
N THR A 645 26.34 16.27 17.71
CA THR A 645 25.99 17.49 16.98
C THR A 645 25.06 18.42 17.75
N GLY A 646 24.28 17.89 18.70
CA GLY A 646 23.22 18.62 19.40
C GLY A 646 22.01 18.92 18.51
N ARG A 647 21.89 18.30 17.34
CA ARG A 647 20.89 18.55 16.29
C ARG A 647 20.03 17.33 16.04
N VAL A 648 18.89 17.54 15.44
CA VAL A 648 18.03 16.49 14.91
C VAL A 648 18.34 16.29 13.43
N HIS A 649 18.57 15.05 13.03
CA HIS A 649 18.93 14.66 11.68
C HIS A 649 17.82 13.79 11.11
N THR A 650 17.17 14.26 10.05
CA THR A 650 16.14 13.50 9.32
C THR A 650 16.76 12.73 8.18
N SER A 651 16.04 11.76 7.64
CA SER A 651 16.38 11.10 6.38
C SER A 651 15.42 11.56 5.29
N TYR A 652 15.93 12.05 4.16
CA TYR A 652 15.17 12.40 2.97
C TYR A 652 15.14 11.24 1.97
N HIS A 653 13.97 10.89 1.46
CA HIS A 653 13.81 9.81 0.50
C HIS A 653 13.40 10.37 -0.86
N GLN A 654 14.19 10.05 -1.90
CA GLN A 654 13.92 10.44 -3.28
C GLN A 654 12.93 9.49 -3.97
N ALA A 655 12.98 8.20 -3.66
CA ALA A 655 12.31 7.13 -4.40
C ALA A 655 11.06 6.59 -3.69
N VAL A 656 10.26 7.46 -3.04
CA VAL A 656 9.06 7.05 -2.28
C VAL A 656 7.78 7.64 -2.86
N THR A 657 7.77 8.91 -3.24
CA THR A 657 6.54 9.55 -3.72
C THR A 657 6.40 9.38 -5.22
N ALA A 658 5.19 9.11 -5.69
CA ALA A 658 4.91 8.94 -7.11
C ALA A 658 5.09 10.24 -7.93
N THR A 659 5.05 11.42 -7.29
CA THR A 659 5.10 12.73 -7.93
C THR A 659 6.50 13.36 -8.00
N GLY A 660 7.53 12.71 -7.50
CA GLY A 660 8.87 13.31 -7.45
C GLY A 660 9.17 14.13 -6.20
N ARG A 661 8.17 14.41 -5.34
CA ARG A 661 8.41 15.10 -4.07
C ARG A 661 9.30 14.27 -3.16
N LEU A 662 10.16 14.93 -2.37
CA LEU A 662 10.89 14.27 -1.30
C LEU A 662 9.92 13.90 -0.18
N SER A 663 10.19 12.79 0.49
CA SER A 663 9.57 12.50 1.80
C SER A 663 10.65 12.47 2.87
N SER A 664 10.27 12.72 4.13
CA SER A 664 11.22 12.66 5.25
C SER A 664 10.74 11.70 6.33
N SER A 665 11.70 11.03 6.97
CA SER A 665 11.44 10.14 8.11
C SER A 665 12.48 10.29 9.20
N ASP A 666 12.16 9.86 10.37
CA ASP A 666 13.02 9.71 11.53
C ASP A 666 13.83 10.98 11.96
N PRO A 667 13.13 12.13 12.15
CA PRO A 667 11.69 12.36 12.16
C PRO A 667 11.16 12.92 10.85
N ASN A 668 9.84 12.78 10.58
CA ASN A 668 9.22 13.48 9.46
C ASN A 668 9.03 14.97 9.81
N LEU A 669 9.93 15.81 9.32
CA LEU A 669 9.91 17.26 9.52
C LEU A 669 8.94 18.00 8.59
N GLN A 670 8.54 17.39 7.46
CA GLN A 670 7.65 17.99 6.49
C GLN A 670 6.19 18.05 6.96
N ASN A 671 5.83 17.29 8.01
CA ASN A 671 4.46 17.22 8.53
C ASN A 671 4.23 18.03 9.81
N ILE A 672 5.16 18.92 10.21
CA ILE A 672 4.99 19.80 11.37
C ILE A 672 3.92 20.85 11.04
N PRO A 673 2.79 20.91 11.79
CA PRO A 673 1.69 21.79 11.46
C PRO A 673 2.06 23.28 11.57
N ILE A 674 1.51 24.10 10.65
CA ILE A 674 1.69 25.57 10.65
C ILE A 674 0.39 26.32 10.97
N ARG A 675 -0.77 25.68 10.77
CA ARG A 675 -2.07 26.36 10.87
C ARG A 675 -2.56 26.55 12.31
N THR A 676 -2.12 25.69 13.23
CA THR A 676 -2.53 25.74 14.64
C THR A 676 -1.48 26.45 15.49
N GLU A 677 -1.89 27.08 16.57
CA GLU A 677 -0.99 27.73 17.51
C GLU A 677 0.03 26.72 18.12
N GLU A 678 -0.47 25.55 18.49
CA GLU A 678 0.36 24.48 19.04
C GLU A 678 1.39 23.97 18.02
N GLY A 679 1.02 23.90 16.73
CA GLY A 679 1.93 23.53 15.64
C GLY A 679 3.03 24.57 15.44
N ARG A 680 2.66 25.87 15.41
CA ARG A 680 3.62 26.97 15.31
C ARG A 680 4.60 26.98 16.49
N ARG A 681 4.14 26.70 17.70
CA ARG A 681 5.01 26.58 18.88
C ARG A 681 6.04 25.45 18.75
N ILE A 682 5.73 24.37 18.03
CA ILE A 682 6.73 23.34 17.69
C ILE A 682 7.77 23.91 16.73
N ARG A 683 7.37 24.71 15.73
CA ARG A 683 8.30 25.41 14.81
C ARG A 683 9.20 26.41 15.54
N GLN A 684 8.70 27.10 16.58
CA GLN A 684 9.49 27.98 17.44
C GLN A 684 10.63 27.25 18.18
N ALA A 685 10.48 25.94 18.42
CA ALA A 685 11.53 25.15 19.01
C ALA A 685 12.68 24.82 18.04
N PHE A 686 12.52 25.04 16.74
CA PHE A 686 13.60 24.95 15.76
C PHE A 686 14.29 26.30 15.68
N ILE A 687 15.46 26.41 16.33
CA ILE A 687 16.17 27.65 16.59
C ILE A 687 17.48 27.75 15.80
N ALA A 688 17.96 28.97 15.62
CA ALA A 688 19.29 29.21 15.10
C ALA A 688 20.37 29.03 16.19
N ALA A 689 21.58 28.68 15.78
CA ALA A 689 22.76 28.71 16.66
C ALA A 689 23.10 30.18 17.09
N PRO A 690 23.80 30.37 18.21
CA PRO A 690 24.22 31.71 18.61
C PRO A 690 25.05 32.41 17.51
N GLY A 691 24.69 33.64 17.16
CA GLY A 691 25.32 34.40 16.06
C GLY A 691 24.81 34.05 14.67
N CYS A 692 23.71 33.29 14.59
CA CYS A 692 23.04 32.92 13.36
C CYS A 692 21.55 33.26 13.40
N LYS A 693 20.94 33.30 12.25
CA LYS A 693 19.48 33.38 12.04
C LYS A 693 18.98 32.20 11.23
N ILE A 694 17.66 31.90 11.37
CA ILE A 694 16.94 31.07 10.42
C ILE A 694 16.49 31.96 9.28
N VAL A 695 16.74 31.55 8.05
CA VAL A 695 16.21 32.15 6.83
C VAL A 695 15.37 31.10 6.13
N ALA A 696 14.12 31.41 5.82
CA ALA A 696 13.20 30.57 5.10
C ALA A 696 12.86 31.20 3.76
N ALA A 697 12.98 30.46 2.67
CA ALA A 697 12.67 30.91 1.31
C ALA A 697 11.60 29.99 0.72
N ASP A 698 10.40 30.51 0.49
CA ASP A 698 9.23 29.76 0.02
C ASP A 698 8.75 30.27 -1.34
N TYR A 699 8.35 29.35 -2.21
CA TYR A 699 7.73 29.72 -3.48
C TYR A 699 6.29 30.21 -3.29
N SER A 700 6.04 31.44 -3.68
CA SER A 700 4.68 32.02 -3.65
C SER A 700 3.81 31.43 -4.76
N GLN A 701 2.77 30.67 -4.36
CA GLN A 701 1.73 30.14 -5.25
C GLN A 701 2.27 29.28 -6.41
N ILE A 702 3.32 28.49 -6.21
CA ILE A 702 4.03 27.77 -7.26
C ILE A 702 3.10 26.90 -8.15
N GLU A 703 2.16 26.17 -7.54
CA GLU A 703 1.26 25.29 -8.28
C GLU A 703 0.29 26.08 -9.20
N LEU A 704 -0.15 27.26 -8.78
CA LEU A 704 -0.97 28.14 -9.63
C LEU A 704 -0.16 28.73 -10.80
N ARG A 705 1.11 29.06 -10.57
CA ARG A 705 2.01 29.55 -11.63
C ARG A 705 2.32 28.47 -12.65
N ILE A 706 2.55 27.24 -12.17
CA ILE A 706 2.72 26.08 -13.04
C ILE A 706 1.43 25.81 -13.83
N MET A 707 0.26 25.93 -13.21
CA MET A 707 -1.02 25.76 -13.91
C MET A 707 -1.21 26.84 -14.99
N ALA A 708 -0.85 28.09 -14.71
CA ALA A 708 -0.91 29.16 -15.72
C ALA A 708 -0.05 28.82 -16.93
N HIS A 709 1.16 28.32 -16.74
CA HIS A 709 2.04 27.88 -17.81
C HIS A 709 1.49 26.66 -18.57
N LEU A 710 1.06 25.61 -17.87
CA LEU A 710 0.55 24.36 -18.47
C LEU A 710 -0.76 24.58 -19.25
N SER A 711 -1.63 25.43 -18.73
CA SER A 711 -2.91 25.75 -19.36
C SER A 711 -2.82 26.78 -20.47
N GLN A 712 -1.77 27.61 -20.47
CA GLN A 712 -1.63 28.78 -21.37
C GLN A 712 -2.87 29.68 -21.31
N ASP A 713 -3.52 29.76 -20.12
CA ASP A 713 -4.69 30.59 -19.93
C ASP A 713 -4.33 32.08 -19.95
N PRO A 714 -4.86 32.89 -20.88
CA PRO A 714 -4.50 34.30 -21.00
C PRO A 714 -4.82 35.11 -19.72
N GLY A 715 -5.89 34.76 -19.02
CA GLY A 715 -6.30 35.43 -17.79
C GLY A 715 -5.35 35.18 -16.64
N LEU A 716 -4.89 33.93 -16.47
CA LEU A 716 -3.89 33.56 -15.45
C LEU A 716 -2.51 34.14 -15.80
N LEU A 717 -2.08 34.04 -17.06
CA LEU A 717 -0.79 34.57 -17.49
C LEU A 717 -0.72 36.09 -17.27
N ALA A 718 -1.76 36.85 -17.65
CA ALA A 718 -1.84 38.28 -17.44
C ALA A 718 -1.84 38.64 -15.94
N ALA A 719 -2.63 37.94 -15.14
CA ALA A 719 -2.69 38.17 -13.69
C ALA A 719 -1.31 38.02 -13.01
N PHE A 720 -0.55 37.00 -13.37
CA PHE A 720 0.79 36.81 -12.82
C PHE A 720 1.84 37.78 -13.40
N ALA A 721 1.73 38.15 -14.66
CA ALA A 721 2.61 39.13 -15.27
C ALA A 721 2.44 40.54 -14.65
N GLU A 722 1.21 40.91 -14.30
CA GLU A 722 0.87 42.15 -13.64
C GLU A 722 1.03 42.11 -12.10
N GLY A 723 1.40 40.99 -11.54
CA GLY A 723 1.56 40.83 -10.09
C GLY A 723 0.25 40.87 -9.31
N LEU A 724 -0.89 40.59 -9.95
CA LEU A 724 -2.21 40.58 -9.31
C LEU A 724 -2.38 39.36 -8.42
N ASP A 725 -3.12 39.54 -7.32
CA ASP A 725 -3.55 38.46 -6.45
C ASP A 725 -4.66 37.64 -7.11
N VAL A 726 -4.30 36.47 -7.69
CA VAL A 726 -5.22 35.57 -8.38
C VAL A 726 -6.40 35.17 -7.50
N HIS A 727 -6.21 35.04 -6.17
CA HIS A 727 -7.31 34.73 -5.26
C HIS A 727 -8.31 35.89 -5.11
N SER A 728 -7.80 37.11 -5.06
CA SER A 728 -8.67 38.31 -5.04
C SER A 728 -9.37 38.52 -6.38
N ALA A 729 -8.69 38.27 -7.50
CA ALA A 729 -9.29 38.33 -8.83
C ALA A 729 -10.42 37.30 -8.99
N THR A 730 -10.17 36.04 -8.58
CA THR A 730 -11.22 35.00 -8.56
C THR A 730 -12.37 35.35 -7.63
N ALA A 731 -12.09 35.94 -6.45
CA ALA A 731 -13.13 36.33 -5.52
C ALA A 731 -14.03 37.46 -6.11
N ALA A 732 -13.43 38.43 -6.77
CA ALA A 732 -14.17 39.49 -7.43
C ALA A 732 -15.18 38.97 -8.45
N GLU A 733 -14.77 38.01 -9.28
CA GLU A 733 -15.62 37.38 -10.30
C GLU A 733 -16.69 36.48 -9.67
N VAL A 734 -16.30 35.58 -8.78
CA VAL A 734 -17.22 34.57 -8.20
C VAL A 734 -18.29 35.21 -7.32
N PHE A 735 -17.91 36.27 -6.58
CA PHE A 735 -18.84 36.96 -5.69
C PHE A 735 -19.42 38.25 -6.30
N ALA A 736 -19.10 38.54 -7.57
CA ALA A 736 -19.58 39.74 -8.30
C ALA A 736 -19.35 41.06 -7.53
N VAL A 737 -18.14 41.27 -7.01
CA VAL A 737 -17.69 42.45 -6.30
C VAL A 737 -16.46 43.07 -6.95
N ASP A 738 -16.23 44.35 -6.76
CA ASP A 738 -14.99 44.98 -7.21
C ASP A 738 -13.79 44.43 -6.48
N ILE A 739 -12.64 44.26 -7.15
CA ILE A 739 -11.44 43.66 -6.58
C ILE A 739 -10.97 44.36 -5.31
N GLU A 740 -11.14 45.70 -5.26
CA GLU A 740 -10.79 46.51 -4.08
C GLU A 740 -11.75 46.31 -2.90
N GLN A 741 -12.93 45.72 -3.13
CA GLN A 741 -13.94 45.43 -2.12
C GLN A 741 -13.96 44.00 -1.64
N VAL A 742 -13.07 43.16 -2.18
CA VAL A 742 -12.95 41.75 -1.79
C VAL A 742 -12.59 41.64 -0.32
N SER A 743 -13.46 41.03 0.48
CA SER A 743 -13.20 40.78 1.91
C SER A 743 -12.19 39.64 2.10
N VAL A 744 -11.58 39.63 3.27
CA VAL A 744 -10.62 38.52 3.65
C VAL A 744 -11.30 37.13 3.58
N ASP A 745 -12.59 37.04 3.95
CA ASP A 745 -13.36 35.81 3.89
C ASP A 745 -13.63 35.35 2.44
N GLN A 746 -14.01 36.29 1.58
CA GLN A 746 -14.22 36.02 0.15
C GLN A 746 -12.90 35.57 -0.51
N ARG A 747 -11.78 36.24 -0.22
CA ARG A 747 -10.46 35.85 -0.70
C ARG A 747 -10.08 34.43 -0.21
N ARG A 748 -10.37 34.10 1.06
CA ARG A 748 -10.14 32.76 1.62
C ARG A 748 -10.99 31.71 0.92
N LYS A 749 -12.26 31.98 0.64
CA LYS A 749 -13.15 31.09 -0.12
C LYS A 749 -12.66 30.92 -1.57
N ALA A 750 -12.24 32.00 -2.23
CA ALA A 750 -11.67 31.95 -3.57
C ALA A 750 -10.35 31.14 -3.61
N LYS A 751 -9.52 31.24 -2.57
CA LYS A 751 -8.34 30.37 -2.44
C LYS A 751 -8.76 28.91 -2.41
N ALA A 752 -9.80 28.56 -1.66
CA ALA A 752 -10.32 27.19 -1.62
C ALA A 752 -10.94 26.75 -2.96
N ILE A 753 -11.60 27.66 -3.69
CA ILE A 753 -12.14 27.41 -5.04
C ILE A 753 -10.99 27.17 -6.03
N ASN A 754 -10.00 28.07 -6.10
CA ASN A 754 -8.87 27.94 -7.02
C ASN A 754 -8.15 26.60 -6.85
N PHE A 755 -7.71 26.27 -5.64
CA PHE A 755 -7.03 25.00 -5.39
C PHE A 755 -7.95 23.79 -5.61
N GLY A 756 -9.20 23.88 -5.14
CA GLY A 756 -10.17 22.80 -5.33
C GLY A 756 -10.40 22.46 -6.80
N LEU A 757 -10.63 23.48 -7.64
CA LEU A 757 -10.93 23.27 -9.05
C LEU A 757 -9.72 22.85 -9.86
N ILE A 758 -8.56 23.41 -9.59
CA ILE A 758 -7.28 22.99 -10.22
C ILE A 758 -6.99 21.53 -9.93
N TYR A 759 -7.32 21.05 -8.73
CA TYR A 759 -7.20 19.63 -8.37
C TYR A 759 -8.37 18.74 -8.84
N GLY A 760 -9.28 19.27 -9.67
CA GLY A 760 -10.38 18.49 -10.24
C GLY A 760 -11.50 18.16 -9.23
N MET A 761 -11.71 19.03 -8.24
CA MET A 761 -12.78 18.86 -7.26
C MET A 761 -14.16 18.97 -7.93
N SER A 762 -15.07 18.07 -7.56
CA SER A 762 -16.46 18.10 -8.03
C SER A 762 -17.29 19.15 -7.28
N ALA A 763 -18.47 19.53 -7.85
CA ALA A 763 -19.43 20.42 -7.19
C ALA A 763 -19.86 19.93 -5.79
N PHE A 764 -19.92 18.61 -5.59
CA PHE A 764 -20.19 18.03 -4.28
C PHE A 764 -19.05 18.29 -3.28
N GLY A 765 -17.80 18.12 -3.71
CA GLY A 765 -16.63 18.39 -2.86
C GLY A 765 -16.53 19.87 -2.49
N LEU A 766 -16.72 20.75 -3.49
CA LEU A 766 -16.67 22.20 -3.30
C LEU A 766 -17.80 22.69 -2.36
N ALA A 767 -19.02 22.18 -2.55
CA ALA A 767 -20.16 22.48 -1.69
C ALA A 767 -19.86 22.13 -0.21
N LYS A 768 -19.31 20.93 0.02
CA LYS A 768 -18.92 20.48 1.37
C LYS A 768 -17.83 21.38 1.99
N GLN A 769 -16.82 21.76 1.19
CA GLN A 769 -15.68 22.55 1.66
C GLN A 769 -16.07 23.99 2.02
N LEU A 770 -16.98 24.60 1.25
CA LEU A 770 -17.41 25.98 1.45
C LEU A 770 -18.64 26.09 2.36
N GLY A 771 -19.32 24.99 2.68
CA GLY A 771 -20.57 24.99 3.46
C GLY A 771 -21.76 25.59 2.69
N ILE A 772 -21.81 25.39 1.36
CA ILE A 772 -22.84 25.96 0.46
C ILE A 772 -23.66 24.87 -0.22
N GLY A 773 -24.74 25.28 -0.93
CA GLY A 773 -25.54 24.34 -1.73
C GLY A 773 -24.78 23.82 -2.95
N ARG A 774 -25.11 22.57 -3.39
CA ARG A 774 -24.48 21.96 -4.56
C ARG A 774 -24.71 22.77 -5.85
N HIS A 775 -25.85 23.40 -6.00
CA HIS A 775 -26.17 24.24 -7.16
C HIS A 775 -25.29 25.48 -7.19
N GLU A 776 -25.16 26.16 -6.06
CA GLU A 776 -24.28 27.33 -5.90
C GLU A 776 -22.81 26.96 -6.16
N ALA A 777 -22.36 25.79 -5.66
CA ALA A 777 -21.03 25.32 -5.95
C ALA A 777 -20.82 25.05 -7.46
N GLN A 778 -21.84 24.53 -8.17
CA GLN A 778 -21.78 24.37 -9.62
C GLN A 778 -21.70 25.72 -10.35
N GLU A 779 -22.46 26.74 -9.92
CA GLU A 779 -22.37 28.08 -10.48
C GLU A 779 -20.97 28.68 -10.32
N TYR A 780 -20.33 28.48 -9.16
CA TYR A 780 -18.94 28.92 -8.95
C TYR A 780 -17.95 28.21 -9.87
N ILE A 781 -18.15 26.92 -10.13
CA ILE A 781 -17.35 26.15 -11.08
C ILE A 781 -17.52 26.70 -12.50
N ASP A 782 -18.76 26.98 -12.91
CA ASP A 782 -19.07 27.46 -14.25
C ASP A 782 -18.48 28.86 -14.48
N VAL A 783 -18.59 29.76 -13.49
CA VAL A 783 -17.97 31.09 -13.52
C VAL A 783 -16.43 30.99 -13.61
N TYR A 784 -15.83 30.09 -12.81
CA TYR A 784 -14.39 29.90 -12.80
C TYR A 784 -13.86 29.46 -14.17
N PHE A 785 -14.48 28.43 -14.77
CA PHE A 785 -14.03 27.93 -16.07
C PHE A 785 -14.42 28.86 -17.24
N ALA A 786 -15.44 29.68 -17.10
CA ALA A 786 -15.72 30.75 -18.04
C ALA A 786 -14.62 31.84 -18.02
N ARG A 787 -14.07 32.11 -16.82
CA ARG A 787 -12.96 33.04 -16.61
C ARG A 787 -11.62 32.50 -17.07
N TYR A 788 -11.38 31.20 -16.82
CA TYR A 788 -10.14 30.51 -17.12
C TYR A 788 -10.38 29.31 -18.05
N PRO A 789 -10.78 29.54 -19.32
CA PRO A 789 -11.11 28.45 -20.24
C PRO A 789 -9.90 27.59 -20.59
N GLY A 790 -8.68 28.14 -20.61
CA GLY A 790 -7.45 27.41 -20.82
C GLY A 790 -7.19 26.32 -19.78
N VAL A 791 -7.63 26.54 -18.53
CA VAL A 791 -7.51 25.52 -17.47
C VAL A 791 -8.44 24.34 -17.77
N ALA A 792 -9.69 24.58 -18.20
CA ALA A 792 -10.61 23.52 -18.62
C ALA A 792 -10.07 22.73 -19.79
N ASP A 793 -9.51 23.41 -20.79
CA ASP A 793 -8.90 22.78 -21.96
C ASP A 793 -7.68 21.94 -21.61
N TYR A 794 -6.82 22.45 -20.71
CA TYR A 794 -5.69 21.69 -20.18
C TYR A 794 -6.15 20.39 -19.51
N MET A 795 -7.15 20.48 -18.62
CA MET A 795 -7.68 19.30 -17.94
C MET A 795 -8.26 18.26 -18.89
N ALA A 796 -8.96 18.71 -19.95
CA ALA A 796 -9.53 17.84 -20.96
C ALA A 796 -8.43 17.12 -21.78
N ARG A 797 -7.43 17.90 -22.25
CA ARG A 797 -6.29 17.37 -23.01
C ARG A 797 -5.46 16.40 -22.20
N THR A 798 -5.18 16.71 -20.93
CA THR A 798 -4.37 15.87 -20.05
C THR A 798 -5.05 14.55 -19.76
N ARG A 799 -6.38 14.55 -19.52
CA ARG A 799 -7.16 13.31 -19.40
C ARG A 799 -7.12 12.48 -20.66
N ALA A 800 -7.34 13.09 -21.83
CA ALA A 800 -7.31 12.39 -23.11
C ALA A 800 -5.92 11.76 -23.37
N LEU A 801 -4.85 12.50 -23.12
CA LEU A 801 -3.49 12.00 -23.22
C LEU A 801 -3.22 10.83 -22.26
N ALA A 802 -3.65 10.96 -21.00
CA ALA A 802 -3.48 9.91 -20.02
C ALA A 802 -4.21 8.61 -20.43
N HIS A 803 -5.42 8.72 -21.03
CA HIS A 803 -6.15 7.56 -21.55
C HIS A 803 -5.44 6.89 -22.73
N GLU A 804 -4.71 7.65 -23.53
CA GLU A 804 -3.97 7.15 -24.68
C GLU A 804 -2.63 6.52 -24.30
N THR A 805 -1.86 7.21 -23.43
CA THR A 805 -0.47 6.82 -23.10
C THR A 805 -0.36 5.93 -21.86
N GLY A 806 -1.35 5.97 -20.96
CA GLY A 806 -1.30 5.31 -19.66
C GLY A 806 -0.49 6.06 -18.60
N TYR A 807 0.09 7.23 -18.93
CA TYR A 807 0.86 8.06 -18.00
C TYR A 807 0.69 9.56 -18.30
N VAL A 808 1.20 10.39 -17.40
CA VAL A 808 1.38 11.84 -17.59
C VAL A 808 2.80 12.24 -17.26
N GLU A 809 3.26 13.38 -17.77
CA GLU A 809 4.63 13.86 -17.59
C GLU A 809 4.68 15.26 -16.96
N THR A 810 5.74 15.51 -16.19
CA THR A 810 6.11 16.87 -15.77
C THR A 810 6.79 17.62 -16.92
N LEU A 811 7.03 18.92 -16.75
CA LEU A 811 7.78 19.73 -17.72
C LEU A 811 9.23 19.24 -17.91
N LYS A 812 9.79 18.50 -16.98
CA LYS A 812 11.12 17.86 -17.07
C LYS A 812 11.06 16.41 -17.58
N GLY A 813 9.88 15.91 -17.96
CA GLY A 813 9.71 14.58 -18.50
C GLY A 813 9.58 13.46 -17.45
N ARG A 814 9.44 13.80 -16.17
CA ARG A 814 9.13 12.79 -15.14
C ARG A 814 7.78 12.19 -15.40
N ARG A 815 7.71 10.86 -15.46
CA ARG A 815 6.46 10.12 -15.71
C ARG A 815 5.78 9.67 -14.44
N LEU A 816 4.44 9.78 -14.42
CA LEU A 816 3.58 9.10 -13.50
C LEU A 816 2.66 8.17 -14.27
N TYR A 817 2.85 6.88 -14.11
CA TYR A 817 1.98 5.86 -14.70
C TYR A 817 0.64 5.77 -13.96
N LEU A 818 -0.44 5.53 -14.71
CA LEU A 818 -1.82 5.55 -14.24
C LEU A 818 -2.53 4.25 -14.64
N PRO A 819 -2.22 3.12 -14.02
CA PRO A 819 -2.77 1.81 -14.44
C PRO A 819 -4.30 1.75 -14.40
N GLU A 820 -4.93 2.58 -13.56
CA GLU A 820 -6.40 2.64 -13.42
C GLU A 820 -7.08 3.68 -14.34
N ILE A 821 -6.34 4.35 -15.24
CA ILE A 821 -6.91 5.41 -16.10
C ILE A 821 -8.00 4.86 -17.05
N ASN A 822 -7.85 3.62 -17.49
CA ASN A 822 -8.79 2.91 -18.34
C ASN A 822 -9.63 1.87 -17.57
N ALA A 823 -9.69 1.95 -16.23
CA ALA A 823 -10.44 1.03 -15.40
C ALA A 823 -11.94 1.08 -15.74
N ARG A 824 -12.60 -0.09 -15.80
CA ARG A 824 -14.06 -0.19 -15.99
C ARG A 824 -14.85 0.38 -14.82
N ASN A 825 -14.27 0.34 -13.63
CA ASN A 825 -14.86 0.96 -12.45
C ASN A 825 -14.74 2.48 -12.51
N ARG A 826 -15.87 3.16 -12.70
CA ARG A 826 -15.92 4.61 -12.90
C ARG A 826 -15.32 5.41 -11.73
N GLN A 827 -15.41 4.93 -10.49
CA GLN A 827 -14.83 5.63 -9.34
C GLN A 827 -13.30 5.59 -9.38
N ARG A 828 -12.70 4.45 -9.75
CA ARG A 828 -11.24 4.29 -9.92
C ARG A 828 -10.76 5.11 -11.11
N GLN A 829 -11.44 5.01 -12.24
CA GLN A 829 -11.14 5.82 -13.42
C GLN A 829 -11.17 7.32 -13.09
N GLN A 830 -12.20 7.82 -12.42
CA GLN A 830 -12.28 9.22 -12.01
C GLN A 830 -11.20 9.62 -10.99
N ALA A 831 -10.77 8.69 -10.14
CA ALA A 831 -9.64 8.93 -9.24
C ALA A 831 -8.33 9.05 -10.03
N ALA A 832 -8.07 8.15 -10.99
CA ALA A 832 -6.91 8.20 -11.87
C ALA A 832 -6.93 9.46 -12.76
N GLU A 833 -8.08 9.87 -13.29
CA GLU A 833 -8.23 11.13 -14.06
C GLU A 833 -7.90 12.38 -13.22
N ARG A 834 -8.27 12.40 -11.93
CA ARG A 834 -7.86 13.49 -11.02
C ARG A 834 -6.35 13.46 -10.77
N THR A 835 -5.78 12.28 -10.58
CA THR A 835 -4.33 12.13 -10.44
C THR A 835 -3.62 12.60 -11.71
N ALA A 836 -4.14 12.26 -12.90
CA ALA A 836 -3.60 12.72 -14.18
C ALA A 836 -3.51 14.25 -14.29
N ILE A 837 -4.52 14.97 -13.82
CA ILE A 837 -4.54 16.44 -13.85
C ILE A 837 -3.51 17.02 -12.88
N ASN A 838 -3.36 16.43 -11.70
CA ASN A 838 -2.56 16.97 -10.61
C ASN A 838 -1.07 16.64 -10.73
N ALA A 839 -0.75 15.47 -11.21
CA ALA A 839 0.63 14.96 -11.20
C ALA A 839 1.62 15.82 -12.01
N PRO A 840 1.31 16.32 -13.22
CA PRO A 840 2.21 17.22 -13.95
C PRO A 840 2.52 18.50 -13.19
N MET A 841 1.55 19.08 -12.51
CA MET A 841 1.71 20.30 -11.71
C MET A 841 2.55 20.04 -10.44
N GLN A 842 2.16 19.05 -9.65
CA GLN A 842 2.85 18.71 -8.40
C GLN A 842 4.28 18.20 -8.67
N GLY A 843 4.44 17.39 -9.72
CA GLY A 843 5.75 16.87 -10.09
C GLY A 843 6.67 17.97 -10.64
N THR A 844 6.14 18.92 -11.42
CA THR A 844 6.93 20.07 -11.86
C THR A 844 7.35 20.95 -10.68
N ALA A 845 6.49 21.17 -9.68
CA ALA A 845 6.87 21.88 -8.45
C ALA A 845 8.01 21.13 -7.71
N ALA A 846 7.93 19.80 -7.63
CA ALA A 846 8.98 18.98 -7.05
C ALA A 846 10.31 19.06 -7.84
N ASP A 847 10.26 19.07 -9.16
CA ASP A 847 11.45 19.23 -10.00
C ASP A 847 12.07 20.62 -9.84
N LEU A 848 11.26 21.68 -9.72
CA LEU A 848 11.73 23.06 -9.51
C LEU A 848 12.42 23.23 -8.15
N ILE A 849 11.85 22.72 -7.06
CA ILE A 849 12.48 22.84 -5.73
C ILE A 849 13.80 22.06 -5.66
N LYS A 850 13.89 20.89 -6.32
CA LYS A 850 15.12 20.11 -6.41
C LYS A 850 16.20 20.85 -7.20
N LEU A 851 15.84 21.49 -8.33
CA LEU A 851 16.76 22.34 -9.09
C LEU A 851 17.24 23.54 -8.25
N ALA A 852 16.34 24.15 -7.48
CA ALA A 852 16.67 25.21 -6.53
C ALA A 852 17.69 24.74 -5.50
N MET A 853 17.49 23.54 -4.93
CA MET A 853 18.43 22.95 -3.97
C MET A 853 19.82 22.78 -4.59
N LEU A 854 19.92 22.28 -5.84
CA LEU A 854 21.19 22.14 -6.56
C LEU A 854 21.89 23.49 -6.77
N ALA A 855 21.15 24.48 -7.26
CA ALA A 855 21.70 25.82 -7.54
C ALA A 855 22.17 26.55 -6.28
N VAL A 856 21.37 26.47 -5.21
CA VAL A 856 21.69 27.12 -3.93
C VAL A 856 22.86 26.42 -3.23
N ASP A 857 22.88 25.09 -3.20
CA ASP A 857 23.98 24.33 -2.59
C ASP A 857 25.31 24.58 -3.31
N ALA A 858 25.32 24.57 -4.65
CA ALA A 858 26.51 24.89 -5.43
C ALA A 858 27.01 26.34 -5.19
N TRP A 859 26.08 27.30 -4.99
CA TRP A 859 26.46 28.67 -4.67
C TRP A 859 27.02 28.77 -3.24
N ILE A 860 26.41 28.13 -2.24
CA ILE A 860 26.94 28.12 -0.86
C ILE A 860 28.36 27.57 -0.85
N ASP A 861 28.59 26.42 -1.50
CA ASP A 861 29.92 25.79 -1.58
C ASP A 861 30.97 26.69 -2.26
N SER A 862 30.63 27.33 -3.40
CA SER A 862 31.54 28.14 -4.18
C SER A 862 31.80 29.54 -3.61
N SER A 863 30.84 30.14 -2.90
CA SER A 863 30.95 31.51 -2.36
C SER A 863 31.69 31.56 -1.01
N GLY A 864 31.71 30.44 -0.28
CA GLY A 864 32.27 30.39 1.09
C GLY A 864 31.43 31.18 2.12
N VAL A 865 30.14 31.47 1.80
CA VAL A 865 29.23 32.13 2.74
C VAL A 865 28.97 31.22 3.95
N ASP A 866 28.99 31.78 5.15
CA ASP A 866 28.70 31.01 6.37
C ASP A 866 27.19 30.79 6.50
N ALA A 867 26.71 29.79 5.76
CA ALA A 867 25.33 29.38 5.71
C ALA A 867 25.25 27.87 5.45
N ARG A 868 24.20 27.27 5.93
CA ARG A 868 23.91 25.86 5.67
C ARG A 868 22.42 25.64 5.39
N LEU A 869 22.12 24.88 4.34
CA LEU A 869 20.76 24.40 4.06
C LEU A 869 20.46 23.28 5.08
N MET A 870 19.44 23.49 5.93
CA MET A 870 19.09 22.58 7.02
C MET A 870 17.90 21.67 6.67
N MET A 871 16.90 22.20 5.99
CA MET A 871 15.66 21.49 5.72
C MET A 871 15.06 21.91 4.38
N GLN A 872 14.40 20.95 3.75
CA GLN A 872 13.47 21.18 2.66
C GLN A 872 12.08 20.76 3.14
N VAL A 873 11.08 21.64 3.10
CA VAL A 873 9.73 21.40 3.59
C VAL A 873 8.72 21.90 2.56
N HIS A 874 8.00 21.00 1.88
CA HIS A 874 7.08 21.32 0.78
C HIS A 874 7.76 22.13 -0.34
N ASP A 875 7.44 23.40 -0.48
CA ASP A 875 7.98 24.32 -1.49
C ASP A 875 9.00 25.31 -0.88
N GLU A 876 9.47 25.04 0.35
CA GLU A 876 10.32 25.91 1.19
C GLU A 876 11.71 25.32 1.37
N LEU A 877 12.74 26.17 1.34
CA LEU A 877 14.12 25.87 1.76
C LEU A 877 14.44 26.65 3.03
N VAL A 878 14.94 25.96 4.07
CA VAL A 878 15.24 26.55 5.37
C VAL A 878 16.73 26.48 5.65
N PHE A 879 17.31 27.62 5.99
CA PHE A 879 18.74 27.81 6.19
C PHE A 879 19.06 28.26 7.62
N GLU A 880 20.23 27.90 8.11
CA GLU A 880 20.90 28.56 9.24
C GLU A 880 22.05 29.39 8.68
N VAL A 881 22.10 30.66 9.02
CA VAL A 881 22.96 31.67 8.37
C VAL A 881 23.58 32.57 9.41
N ALA A 882 24.88 32.85 9.32
CA ALA A 882 25.55 33.82 10.18
C ALA A 882 24.91 35.23 10.04
N ASP A 883 24.78 35.95 11.13
CA ASP A 883 24.10 37.27 11.18
C ASP A 883 24.54 38.25 10.09
N ASP A 884 25.83 38.30 9.77
CA ASP A 884 26.40 39.18 8.75
C ASP A 884 26.18 38.70 7.30
N ALA A 885 25.81 37.43 7.11
CA ALA A 885 25.55 36.82 5.80
C ALA A 885 24.07 36.83 5.40
N VAL A 886 23.13 37.13 6.33
CA VAL A 886 21.69 37.03 6.12
C VAL A 886 21.22 37.80 4.89
N ALA A 887 21.61 39.09 4.76
CA ALA A 887 21.16 39.92 3.64
C ALA A 887 21.63 39.40 2.28
N SER A 888 22.91 39.00 2.19
CA SER A 888 23.50 38.46 0.98
C SER A 888 22.91 37.10 0.57
N LEU A 889 22.67 36.21 1.56
CA LEU A 889 22.04 34.94 1.29
C LEU A 889 20.58 35.13 0.85
N SER A 890 19.81 35.97 1.55
CA SER A 890 18.38 36.18 1.22
C SER A 890 18.19 36.69 -0.21
N GLU A 891 18.99 37.68 -0.64
CA GLU A 891 18.96 38.22 -2.01
C GLU A 891 19.34 37.13 -3.03
N LYS A 892 20.42 36.38 -2.76
CA LYS A 892 20.94 35.40 -3.72
C LYS A 892 20.06 34.17 -3.82
N VAL A 893 19.53 33.66 -2.71
CA VAL A 893 18.60 32.52 -2.71
C VAL A 893 17.32 32.86 -3.46
N ALA A 894 16.72 34.05 -3.18
CA ALA A 894 15.56 34.51 -3.92
C ALA A 894 15.83 34.58 -5.43
N ALA A 895 16.98 35.11 -5.83
CA ALA A 895 17.37 35.19 -7.24
C ALA A 895 17.55 33.80 -7.85
N LEU A 896 18.30 32.88 -7.19
CA LEU A 896 18.54 31.53 -7.69
C LEU A 896 17.25 30.72 -7.81
N MET A 897 16.37 30.79 -6.82
CA MET A 897 15.09 30.08 -6.86
C MET A 897 14.15 30.66 -7.94
N SER A 898 14.15 31.99 -8.16
CA SER A 898 13.34 32.63 -9.18
C SER A 898 13.84 32.40 -10.61
N ASP A 899 15.16 32.26 -10.81
CA ASP A 899 15.80 32.17 -12.13
C ASP A 899 15.80 30.75 -12.73
N ILE A 900 15.36 29.75 -11.97
CA ILE A 900 15.26 28.35 -12.44
C ILE A 900 14.19 28.19 -13.53
N GLY A 901 13.38 29.22 -13.76
CA GLY A 901 12.15 29.15 -14.53
C GLY A 901 12.29 29.22 -16.04
N TRP A 902 11.96 28.15 -16.69
CA TRP A 902 11.50 28.08 -18.08
C TRP A 902 9.96 28.23 -18.15
N LEU A 903 9.34 28.80 -17.12
CA LEU A 903 7.90 29.08 -17.10
C LEU A 903 7.60 30.40 -17.79
N ASP A 904 6.45 30.49 -18.44
CA ASP A 904 5.96 31.74 -19.06
C ASP A 904 5.45 32.77 -18.01
N VAL A 905 5.52 32.42 -16.75
CA VAL A 905 5.18 33.27 -15.58
C VAL A 905 6.38 33.40 -14.67
N PRO A 906 6.61 34.58 -14.06
CA PRO A 906 7.71 34.73 -13.12
C PRO A 906 7.49 33.87 -11.87
N LEU A 907 8.54 33.21 -11.38
CA LEU A 907 8.56 32.60 -10.07
C LEU A 907 8.85 33.71 -9.03
N VAL A 908 8.05 33.74 -7.97
CA VAL A 908 8.22 34.68 -6.86
C VAL A 908 8.57 33.88 -5.61
N VAL A 909 9.61 34.33 -4.92
CA VAL A 909 10.10 33.71 -3.70
C VAL A 909 9.97 34.72 -2.56
N GLU A 910 9.25 34.29 -1.51
CA GLU A 910 9.15 35.04 -0.28
C GLU A 910 10.27 34.58 0.67
N VAL A 911 11.02 35.53 1.24
CA VAL A 911 12.14 35.22 2.14
C VAL A 911 11.88 35.89 3.48
N GLY A 912 11.78 35.08 4.51
CA GLY A 912 11.65 35.54 5.89
C GLY A 912 12.91 35.21 6.71
N THR A 913 13.07 35.92 7.82
CA THR A 913 14.23 35.78 8.72
C THR A 913 13.77 35.88 10.16
N GLY A 914 14.26 34.97 11.01
CA GLY A 914 13.92 34.98 12.44
C GLY A 914 14.95 34.26 13.31
N ASP A 915 14.73 34.26 14.61
CA ASP A 915 15.53 33.51 15.57
C ASP A 915 15.12 32.02 15.62
N ASN A 916 13.95 31.70 15.06
CA ASN A 916 13.42 30.38 14.94
C ASN A 916 12.60 30.23 13.64
N TRP A 917 12.21 29.03 13.33
CA TRP A 917 11.54 28.72 12.06
C TRP A 917 10.14 29.35 11.93
N ASP A 918 9.40 29.52 13.04
CA ASP A 918 8.07 30.18 13.01
C ASP A 918 8.18 31.69 12.68
N GLU A 919 9.21 32.35 13.19
CA GLU A 919 9.47 33.78 12.91
C GLU A 919 9.99 34.00 11.48
N ALA A 920 10.68 33.01 10.91
CA ALA A 920 11.21 33.08 9.55
C ALA A 920 10.17 32.77 8.46
N HIS A 921 8.95 32.33 8.82
CA HIS A 921 7.88 31.93 7.88
C HIS A 921 6.67 32.94 7.92
#